data_9d8c812070a047cce5b3ad05a06639f3
#
_entry.id   9d8c812070a047cce5b3ad05a06639f3
#
_cell.length_a   1.000
_cell.length_b   1.000
_cell.length_c   1.000
_cell.angle_alpha   90.00
_cell.angle_beta   90.00
_cell.angle_gamma   90.00
#
_symmetry.space_group_name_H-M   'P 1'
#
loop_
_entity.id
_entity.type
_entity.pdbx_description
1 polymer ?
#
loop_
_entity_poly.entity_id
_entity_poly.type
_entity_poly.pdbx_seq_one_letter_code
_entity_poly.pdbx_strand_id
1 'polypeptide(L)'
;MRKLKHLPLSVRVPIEADNPSIVRWEEKCIRCGMCKEACANLMGVHGTYTLEETGDKAICIYCGQCANVCPVDSITERDETSLVQKAIADPQKVVVVSTSPAVRASLGEEFGMDAGAFVEGKMVALLRALGVDYVLDTNFAADLTIVEEASELIQRITSKDRPLPQFTSCCPGWVHFAEIYAPELLPHLSTAKSPIGMQGPTVKTYFAQKMGLDPKQIIHVALTPCTAKKFEIRREEMHAAADYHNAEGMRDTDQVITTRELARWAKKAGIDWNALEDSPYDSLMGKASGAGVIFGNTGGVMEAALRTAYEYLTGQPAPESLLQLSPVRGYEGVREAQVEIGELTLRVAVVYGTANARTFLQGMKESGKQYHFVEVMACPGGCIGGGGQPKNLLKNADETRKSRIAALYQRDGSMTLRTSHENPEIKAVYEAFYGQPLSPLAEQMLHTTYQDRSNLIQKAEKTQSEPNTATSEGAKKAMSKWKCKICGYIHEGDSAPEFCPLCKQPASAFEKMEEAPAQGASKYAGTQTEKNLEAAFAGESQARNKYTYFSSVAQQEGFEQIAALFLQTAENEKAHARMWYQELNGIGSTAENLLHAAEGENYEWTDMYDGFAKTAEAEGFPELAAKFRLVADIERRHEARYRALLRNVETAQVFQKSEVKVWECRNCGHIVVGTAAPEVCPACQYSQSFFEIHSDNY
;
A
#
# COMPACT_ATOMS: atom_id res chain seq x y z
N MET A 1 -7.31 -8.71 16.08
CA MET A 1 -7.50 -8.27 14.66
C MET A 1 -7.97 -9.44 13.81
N ARG A 2 -8.85 -9.21 12.82
CA ARG A 2 -9.33 -10.29 11.93
C ARG A 2 -8.23 -10.78 11.01
N LYS A 3 -8.09 -12.12 10.87
CA LYS A 3 -7.15 -12.76 9.94
C LYS A 3 -7.64 -12.58 8.49
N LEU A 4 -6.69 -12.48 7.55
CA LEU A 4 -7.00 -12.53 6.12
C LEU A 4 -7.69 -13.86 5.80
N LYS A 5 -8.88 -13.80 5.18
CA LYS A 5 -9.60 -14.99 4.70
C LYS A 5 -9.22 -15.21 3.23
N HIS A 6 -9.00 -16.46 2.84
CA HIS A 6 -8.94 -16.83 1.42
C HIS A 6 -10.30 -16.57 0.80
N LEU A 7 -10.43 -15.45 0.10
CA LEU A 7 -11.64 -15.15 -0.66
C LEU A 7 -11.62 -15.87 -1.99
N PRO A 8 -12.77 -16.36 -2.48
CA PRO A 8 -12.88 -16.86 -3.84
C PRO A 8 -12.46 -15.76 -4.82
N LEU A 9 -11.96 -16.15 -5.96
CA LEU A 9 -11.30 -15.36 -7.02
C LEU A 9 -12.16 -14.22 -7.61
N SER A 10 -12.58 -13.28 -6.79
CA SER A 10 -12.92 -11.95 -7.30
C SER A 10 -11.62 -11.30 -7.72
N VAL A 11 -11.41 -11.13 -9.01
CA VAL A 11 -10.19 -10.57 -9.59
C VAL A 11 -10.08 -9.05 -9.32
N ARG A 12 -11.06 -8.45 -8.63
CA ARG A 12 -11.19 -6.99 -8.43
C ARG A 12 -11.58 -6.67 -7.00
N VAL A 13 -11.12 -5.51 -6.47
CA VAL A 13 -11.68 -4.99 -5.21
C VAL A 13 -13.11 -4.53 -5.44
N PRO A 14 -14.06 -4.76 -4.52
CA PRO A 14 -15.36 -4.11 -4.58
C PRO A 14 -15.20 -2.59 -4.31
N ILE A 15 -15.96 -1.77 -5.02
CA ILE A 15 -16.02 -0.31 -4.85
C ILE A 15 -17.48 0.11 -4.96
N GLU A 16 -18.00 0.77 -3.93
CA GLU A 16 -19.37 1.29 -3.93
C GLU A 16 -19.54 2.43 -4.94
N ALA A 17 -20.70 2.54 -5.54
CA ALA A 17 -20.99 3.56 -6.54
C ALA A 17 -20.96 4.99 -5.92
N ASP A 18 -21.29 5.12 -4.66
CA ASP A 18 -21.29 6.37 -3.87
C ASP A 18 -19.95 6.65 -3.18
N ASN A 19 -18.90 5.83 -3.41
CA ASN A 19 -17.57 6.04 -2.82
C ASN A 19 -17.10 7.48 -3.09
N PRO A 20 -16.81 8.28 -2.05
CA PRO A 20 -16.51 9.70 -2.23
C PRO A 20 -15.12 9.95 -2.83
N SER A 21 -14.24 8.98 -2.79
CA SER A 21 -12.81 9.15 -3.09
C SER A 21 -12.39 8.59 -4.45
N ILE A 22 -12.98 7.46 -4.85
CA ILE A 22 -12.62 6.75 -6.08
C ILE A 22 -13.86 6.29 -6.84
N VAL A 23 -13.69 6.09 -8.14
CA VAL A 23 -14.73 5.58 -9.04
C VAL A 23 -14.17 4.49 -9.93
N ARG A 24 -15.00 3.49 -10.29
CA ARG A 24 -14.66 2.47 -11.29
C ARG A 24 -15.43 2.71 -12.58
N TRP A 25 -14.70 2.61 -13.70
CA TRP A 25 -15.21 2.58 -15.05
C TRP A 25 -15.18 1.11 -15.53
N GLU A 26 -16.32 0.44 -15.46
CA GLU A 26 -16.40 -1.01 -15.71
C GLU A 26 -15.94 -1.39 -17.11
N GLU A 27 -16.22 -0.56 -18.10
CA GLU A 27 -15.88 -0.74 -19.51
C GLU A 27 -14.37 -0.73 -19.79
N LYS A 28 -13.58 -0.11 -18.90
CA LYS A 28 -12.12 -0.05 -19.03
C LYS A 28 -11.40 -1.21 -18.31
N CYS A 29 -12.13 -1.99 -17.50
CA CYS A 29 -11.51 -2.95 -16.61
C CYS A 29 -11.05 -4.22 -17.35
N ILE A 30 -9.74 -4.43 -17.41
CA ILE A 30 -9.10 -5.64 -18.00
C ILE A 30 -8.95 -6.81 -17.01
N ARG A 31 -9.47 -6.68 -15.78
CA ARG A 31 -9.46 -7.71 -14.73
C ARG A 31 -8.06 -8.23 -14.34
N CYS A 32 -7.02 -7.41 -14.41
CA CYS A 32 -5.63 -7.79 -14.13
C CYS A 32 -5.34 -8.12 -12.64
N GLY A 33 -6.25 -7.81 -11.71
CA GLY A 33 -6.08 -8.12 -10.28
C GLY A 33 -5.21 -7.16 -9.47
N MET A 34 -4.47 -6.23 -10.08
CA MET A 34 -3.52 -5.33 -9.38
C MET A 34 -4.19 -4.51 -8.26
N CYS A 35 -5.44 -4.08 -8.46
CA CYS A 35 -6.20 -3.37 -7.42
C CYS A 35 -6.49 -4.24 -6.20
N LYS A 36 -6.75 -5.55 -6.39
CA LYS A 36 -6.92 -6.52 -5.32
C LYS A 36 -5.62 -6.70 -4.56
N GLU A 37 -4.51 -6.89 -5.28
CA GLU A 37 -3.18 -7.04 -4.72
C GLU A 37 -2.81 -5.86 -3.82
N ALA A 38 -2.95 -4.64 -4.31
CA ALA A 38 -2.67 -3.44 -3.54
C ALA A 38 -3.57 -3.29 -2.30
N CYS A 39 -4.86 -3.61 -2.41
CA CYS A 39 -5.79 -3.48 -1.30
C CYS A 39 -5.60 -4.59 -0.24
N ALA A 40 -5.23 -5.80 -0.65
CA ALA A 40 -5.01 -6.93 0.26
C ALA A 40 -3.64 -6.85 0.94
N ASN A 41 -2.56 -6.73 0.16
CA ASN A 41 -1.21 -6.92 0.68
C ASN A 41 -0.61 -5.63 1.23
N LEU A 42 -0.81 -4.49 0.54
CA LEU A 42 -0.27 -3.22 1.00
C LEU A 42 -1.17 -2.56 2.06
N MET A 43 -2.49 -2.63 1.87
CA MET A 43 -3.45 -1.99 2.77
C MET A 43 -4.03 -2.92 3.83
N GLY A 44 -3.97 -4.24 3.66
CA GLY A 44 -4.53 -5.20 4.61
C GLY A 44 -6.03 -5.03 4.84
N VAL A 45 -6.79 -4.59 3.83
CA VAL A 45 -8.24 -4.35 3.89
C VAL A 45 -9.00 -5.43 3.15
N HIS A 46 -8.79 -5.57 1.84
CA HIS A 46 -9.43 -6.63 1.07
C HIS A 46 -8.97 -8.01 1.56
N GLY A 47 -9.92 -8.92 1.80
CA GLY A 47 -9.62 -10.25 2.36
C GLY A 47 -9.74 -10.34 3.88
N THR A 48 -9.99 -9.24 4.59
CA THR A 48 -10.26 -9.26 6.05
C THR A 48 -11.74 -9.43 6.38
N TYR A 49 -12.61 -9.34 5.39
CA TYR A 49 -14.07 -9.46 5.49
C TYR A 49 -14.62 -10.20 4.27
N THR A 50 -15.86 -10.65 4.36
CA THR A 50 -16.67 -11.13 3.23
C THR A 50 -17.82 -10.15 3.00
N LEU A 51 -18.39 -10.10 1.80
CA LEU A 51 -19.54 -9.25 1.52
C LEU A 51 -20.77 -9.64 2.37
N GLU A 52 -20.94 -10.94 2.67
CA GLU A 52 -21.97 -11.42 3.59
C GLU A 52 -21.83 -10.80 4.99
N GLU A 53 -20.60 -10.71 5.54
CA GLU A 53 -20.33 -10.09 6.85
C GLU A 53 -20.61 -8.59 6.87
N THR A 54 -20.67 -7.93 5.71
CA THR A 54 -20.86 -6.48 5.58
C THR A 54 -22.22 -6.08 4.98
N GLY A 55 -23.11 -7.09 4.77
CA GLY A 55 -24.39 -6.84 4.11
C GLY A 55 -24.23 -6.29 2.70
N ASP A 56 -23.39 -6.96 1.91
CA ASP A 56 -23.03 -6.62 0.53
C ASP A 56 -22.32 -5.27 0.30
N LYS A 57 -21.85 -4.63 1.39
CA LYS A 57 -21.10 -3.36 1.30
C LYS A 57 -19.59 -3.59 1.30
N ALA A 58 -18.89 -2.86 0.46
CA ALA A 58 -17.44 -2.89 0.41
C ALA A 58 -16.83 -2.09 1.56
N ILE A 59 -15.91 -2.70 2.31
CA ILE A 59 -15.06 -1.94 3.26
C ILE A 59 -13.94 -1.26 2.48
N CYS A 60 -13.83 0.05 2.62
CA CYS A 60 -12.84 0.88 1.97
C CYS A 60 -12.29 1.92 2.94
N ILE A 61 -10.96 2.09 2.98
CA ILE A 61 -10.28 3.16 3.73
C ILE A 61 -9.97 4.39 2.86
N TYR A 62 -10.53 4.45 1.68
CA TYR A 62 -10.48 5.56 0.74
C TYR A 62 -9.09 5.98 0.26
N CYS A 63 -8.05 5.18 0.50
CA CYS A 63 -6.65 5.50 0.26
C CYS A 63 -6.24 5.66 -1.21
N GLY A 64 -7.04 5.17 -2.18
CA GLY A 64 -6.80 5.30 -3.62
C GLY A 64 -5.63 4.48 -4.16
N GLN A 65 -4.99 3.60 -3.39
CA GLN A 65 -3.87 2.79 -3.90
C GLN A 65 -4.29 1.85 -5.02
N CYS A 66 -5.54 1.39 -5.03
CA CYS A 66 -6.12 0.64 -6.15
C CYS A 66 -6.20 1.47 -7.44
N ALA A 67 -6.39 2.79 -7.36
CA ALA A 67 -6.32 3.69 -8.50
C ALA A 67 -4.88 3.90 -8.98
N ASN A 68 -3.90 4.00 -8.06
CA ASN A 68 -2.48 4.15 -8.40
C ASN A 68 -1.93 3.00 -9.23
N VAL A 69 -2.36 1.77 -8.95
CA VAL A 69 -1.87 0.57 -9.64
C VAL A 69 -2.73 0.16 -10.84
N CYS A 70 -3.82 0.86 -11.14
CA CYS A 70 -4.68 0.52 -12.28
C CYS A 70 -4.02 0.99 -13.59
N PRO A 71 -3.59 0.06 -14.48
CA PRO A 71 -2.83 0.43 -15.68
C PRO A 71 -3.69 1.04 -16.80
N VAL A 72 -5.00 0.89 -16.72
CA VAL A 72 -5.94 1.31 -17.77
C VAL A 72 -6.95 2.36 -17.29
N ASP A 73 -6.69 3.00 -16.15
CA ASP A 73 -7.59 3.99 -15.54
C ASP A 73 -9.05 3.53 -15.41
N SER A 74 -9.24 2.21 -15.19
CA SER A 74 -10.55 1.69 -14.81
C SER A 74 -10.93 2.14 -13.40
N ILE A 75 -9.95 2.35 -12.52
CA ILE A 75 -10.16 2.98 -11.21
C ILE A 75 -9.40 4.31 -11.22
N THR A 76 -10.15 5.38 -10.97
CA THR A 76 -9.61 6.74 -10.84
C THR A 76 -10.10 7.38 -9.55
N GLU A 77 -9.51 8.49 -9.15
CA GLU A 77 -10.12 9.38 -8.16
C GLU A 77 -11.44 9.95 -8.70
N ARG A 78 -12.39 10.20 -7.80
CA ARG A 78 -13.63 10.89 -8.13
C ARG A 78 -13.32 12.36 -8.43
N ASP A 79 -13.50 12.78 -9.66
CA ASP A 79 -13.12 14.11 -10.13
C ASP A 79 -14.04 15.20 -9.59
N GLU A 80 -13.48 16.17 -8.86
CA GLU A 80 -14.18 17.33 -8.31
C GLU A 80 -13.80 18.66 -9.01
N THR A 81 -12.93 18.63 -10.03
CA THR A 81 -12.48 19.85 -10.73
C THR A 81 -13.64 20.65 -11.35
N SER A 82 -14.69 19.97 -11.81
CA SER A 82 -15.87 20.64 -12.37
C SER A 82 -16.62 21.50 -11.35
N LEU A 83 -16.59 21.14 -10.06
CA LEU A 83 -17.20 21.92 -8.99
C LEU A 83 -16.35 23.16 -8.69
N VAL A 84 -15.04 23.02 -8.68
CA VAL A 84 -14.11 24.16 -8.52
C VAL A 84 -14.23 25.13 -9.68
N GLN A 85 -14.29 24.63 -10.93
CA GLN A 85 -14.50 25.48 -12.12
C GLN A 85 -15.81 26.28 -12.07
N LYS A 86 -16.90 25.65 -11.58
CA LYS A 86 -18.18 26.36 -11.38
C LYS A 86 -18.06 27.46 -10.33
N ALA A 87 -17.31 27.21 -9.23
CA ALA A 87 -17.10 28.21 -8.20
C ALA A 87 -16.27 29.40 -8.73
N ILE A 88 -15.22 29.14 -9.51
CA ILE A 88 -14.41 30.19 -10.17
C ILE A 88 -15.27 31.04 -11.14
N ALA A 89 -16.21 30.42 -11.83
CA ALA A 89 -17.07 31.12 -12.78
C ALA A 89 -18.19 31.92 -12.09
N ASP A 90 -18.42 31.74 -10.81
CA ASP A 90 -19.46 32.48 -10.03
C ASP A 90 -18.83 33.74 -9.39
N PRO A 91 -19.21 34.96 -9.87
CA PRO A 91 -18.63 36.19 -9.36
C PRO A 91 -19.02 36.52 -7.91
N GLN A 92 -19.94 35.74 -7.29
CA GLN A 92 -20.29 35.86 -5.87
C GLN A 92 -19.43 34.94 -4.97
N LYS A 93 -18.53 34.13 -5.54
CA LYS A 93 -17.68 33.23 -4.81
C LYS A 93 -16.24 33.72 -4.83
N VAL A 94 -15.52 33.40 -3.77
CA VAL A 94 -14.08 33.60 -3.62
C VAL A 94 -13.45 32.23 -3.46
N VAL A 95 -12.67 31.81 -4.43
CA VAL A 95 -12.03 30.48 -4.44
C VAL A 95 -10.64 30.57 -3.83
N VAL A 96 -10.47 29.88 -2.70
CA VAL A 96 -9.22 29.80 -1.94
C VAL A 96 -8.69 28.38 -2.07
N VAL A 97 -7.51 28.20 -2.68
CA VAL A 97 -6.85 26.88 -2.80
C VAL A 97 -5.67 26.78 -1.85
N SER A 98 -5.65 25.76 -1.00
CA SER A 98 -4.51 25.43 -0.13
C SER A 98 -3.78 24.20 -0.64
N THR A 99 -2.45 24.25 -0.74
CA THR A 99 -1.64 23.22 -1.42
C THR A 99 -0.80 22.40 -0.44
N SER A 100 -0.92 21.08 -0.49
CA SER A 100 -0.18 20.15 0.37
C SER A 100 1.30 19.99 -0.04
N PRO A 101 2.22 19.68 0.90
CA PRO A 101 3.66 19.63 0.63
C PRO A 101 4.06 18.63 -0.46
N ALA A 102 3.46 17.45 -0.49
CA ALA A 102 3.82 16.40 -1.42
C ALA A 102 3.42 16.69 -2.88
N VAL A 103 2.50 17.63 -3.13
CA VAL A 103 2.09 18.00 -4.50
C VAL A 103 3.23 18.68 -5.25
N ARG A 104 3.97 19.57 -4.56
CA ARG A 104 5.06 20.33 -5.17
C ARG A 104 6.29 19.51 -5.54
N ALA A 105 6.43 18.30 -4.97
CA ALA A 105 7.51 17.36 -5.29
C ALA A 105 7.09 16.29 -6.32
N SER A 106 5.90 16.39 -6.90
CA SER A 106 5.37 15.37 -7.81
C SER A 106 4.61 15.91 -9.01
N LEU A 107 4.01 17.11 -8.93
CA LEU A 107 3.20 17.68 -10.00
C LEU A 107 3.99 17.82 -11.33
N GLY A 108 5.29 18.12 -11.24
CA GLY A 108 6.16 18.23 -12.41
C GLY A 108 6.22 16.98 -13.28
N GLU A 109 6.05 15.79 -12.68
CA GLU A 109 6.04 14.51 -13.40
C GLU A 109 4.91 14.42 -14.43
N GLU A 110 3.77 15.07 -14.17
CA GLU A 110 2.65 15.14 -15.10
C GLU A 110 2.94 16.02 -16.33
N PHE A 111 4.00 16.81 -16.27
CA PHE A 111 4.47 17.71 -17.33
C PHE A 111 5.86 17.30 -17.85
N GLY A 112 6.27 16.05 -17.62
CA GLY A 112 7.50 15.48 -18.19
C GLY A 112 8.78 15.79 -17.42
N MET A 113 8.69 16.32 -16.19
CA MET A 113 9.84 16.53 -15.33
C MET A 113 10.22 15.24 -14.57
N ASP A 114 11.44 15.20 -14.08
CA ASP A 114 11.92 14.08 -13.28
C ASP A 114 11.16 13.93 -11.93
N ALA A 115 11.11 12.71 -11.41
CA ALA A 115 10.52 12.43 -10.10
C ALA A 115 11.26 13.21 -9.00
N GLY A 116 10.49 13.90 -8.17
CA GLY A 116 11.03 14.75 -7.10
C GLY A 116 11.39 16.16 -7.56
N ALA A 117 11.13 16.55 -8.81
CA ALA A 117 11.27 17.94 -9.23
C ALA A 117 10.37 18.84 -8.37
N PHE A 118 10.97 19.82 -7.69
CA PHE A 118 10.26 20.71 -6.78
C PHE A 118 9.72 21.94 -7.51
N VAL A 119 8.40 22.00 -7.68
CA VAL A 119 7.72 22.96 -8.60
C VAL A 119 6.74 23.90 -7.88
N GLU A 120 7.09 24.33 -6.66
CA GLU A 120 6.23 25.16 -5.80
C GLU A 120 5.71 26.42 -6.52
N GLY A 121 6.61 27.25 -7.06
CA GLY A 121 6.24 28.51 -7.70
C GLY A 121 5.42 28.30 -8.97
N LYS A 122 5.76 27.32 -9.80
CA LYS A 122 4.98 26.96 -10.99
C LYS A 122 3.59 26.42 -10.65
N MET A 123 3.47 25.67 -9.57
CA MET A 123 2.17 25.18 -9.08
C MET A 123 1.26 26.34 -8.67
N VAL A 124 1.80 27.34 -7.96
CA VAL A 124 1.05 28.54 -7.57
C VAL A 124 0.65 29.33 -8.81
N ALA A 125 1.57 29.53 -9.76
CA ALA A 125 1.29 30.22 -11.03
C ALA A 125 0.21 29.49 -11.85
N LEU A 126 0.24 28.15 -11.89
CA LEU A 126 -0.79 27.34 -12.55
C LEU A 126 -2.18 27.58 -11.96
N LEU A 127 -2.31 27.58 -10.63
CA LEU A 127 -3.60 27.81 -9.95
C LEU A 127 -4.13 29.22 -10.27
N ARG A 128 -3.27 30.23 -10.28
CA ARG A 128 -3.66 31.61 -10.66
C ARG A 128 -4.09 31.67 -12.14
N ALA A 129 -3.38 31.00 -13.04
CA ALA A 129 -3.76 30.93 -14.45
C ALA A 129 -5.10 30.20 -14.67
N LEU A 130 -5.50 29.33 -13.76
CA LEU A 130 -6.80 28.67 -13.77
C LEU A 130 -7.93 29.53 -13.16
N GLY A 131 -7.61 30.72 -12.63
CA GLY A 131 -8.59 31.69 -12.10
C GLY A 131 -8.85 31.57 -10.59
N VAL A 132 -7.95 30.97 -9.83
CA VAL A 132 -8.05 30.92 -8.36
C VAL A 132 -7.75 32.30 -7.76
N ASP A 133 -8.60 32.76 -6.82
CA ASP A 133 -8.45 34.09 -6.23
C ASP A 133 -7.32 34.17 -5.22
N TYR A 134 -7.16 33.15 -4.34
CA TYR A 134 -6.10 33.05 -3.35
C TYR A 134 -5.48 31.66 -3.34
N VAL A 135 -4.14 31.62 -3.29
CA VAL A 135 -3.36 30.37 -3.18
C VAL A 135 -2.55 30.37 -1.89
N LEU A 136 -2.93 29.53 -0.96
CA LEU A 136 -2.35 29.41 0.37
C LEU A 136 -1.52 28.13 0.53
N ASP A 137 -0.66 28.09 1.55
CA ASP A 137 0.18 26.94 1.83
C ASP A 137 -0.39 26.07 2.97
N THR A 138 -0.75 24.82 2.67
CA THR A 138 -1.14 23.85 3.71
C THR A 138 0.01 23.53 4.68
N ASN A 139 1.27 23.84 4.33
CA ASN A 139 2.39 23.72 5.27
C ASN A 139 2.24 24.65 6.47
N PHE A 140 1.59 25.81 6.33
CA PHE A 140 1.17 26.64 7.46
C PHE A 140 0.29 25.83 8.43
N ALA A 141 -0.70 25.12 7.92
CA ALA A 141 -1.56 24.30 8.77
C ALA A 141 -0.87 23.03 9.27
N ALA A 142 0.16 22.54 8.55
CA ALA A 142 1.01 21.49 9.09
C ALA A 142 1.80 21.98 10.33
N ASP A 143 2.31 23.20 10.27
CA ASP A 143 2.94 23.83 11.44
C ASP A 143 1.94 24.01 12.59
N LEU A 144 0.69 24.41 12.28
CA LEU A 144 -0.39 24.54 13.26
C LEU A 144 -0.73 23.18 13.90
N THR A 145 -0.85 22.12 13.07
CA THR A 145 -1.06 20.75 13.56
C THR A 145 0.04 20.28 14.48
N ILE A 146 1.31 20.56 14.14
CA ILE A 146 2.46 20.17 14.99
C ILE A 146 2.43 20.90 16.34
N VAL A 147 2.07 22.16 16.37
CA VAL A 147 1.96 22.92 17.63
C VAL A 147 0.90 22.31 18.54
N GLU A 148 -0.27 21.96 18.02
CA GLU A 148 -1.33 21.31 18.80
C GLU A 148 -0.95 19.87 19.18
N GLU A 149 -0.47 19.06 18.23
CA GLU A 149 -0.16 17.65 18.46
C GLU A 149 1.02 17.43 19.41
N ALA A 150 2.06 18.28 19.32
CA ALA A 150 3.19 18.26 20.26
C ALA A 150 2.76 18.72 21.66
N SER A 151 1.89 19.73 21.76
CA SER A 151 1.33 20.19 23.03
C SER A 151 0.47 19.11 23.68
N GLU A 152 -0.36 18.40 22.90
CA GLU A 152 -1.13 17.24 23.37
C GLU A 152 -0.21 16.10 23.84
N LEU A 153 0.86 15.79 23.11
CA LEU A 153 1.84 14.76 23.51
C LEU A 153 2.48 15.10 24.85
N ILE A 154 2.91 16.34 25.03
CA ILE A 154 3.50 16.81 26.29
C ILE A 154 2.48 16.69 27.44
N GLN A 155 1.23 17.08 27.21
CA GLN A 155 0.17 16.95 28.20
C GLN A 155 -0.04 15.48 28.59
N ARG A 156 -0.12 14.55 27.62
CA ARG A 156 -0.26 13.10 27.89
C ARG A 156 0.91 12.53 28.71
N ILE A 157 2.14 12.98 28.44
CA ILE A 157 3.33 12.54 29.17
C ILE A 157 3.34 13.09 30.61
N THR A 158 2.99 14.37 30.79
CA THR A 158 3.09 15.05 32.08
C THR A 158 1.88 14.84 32.97
N SER A 159 0.67 15.02 32.45
CA SER A 159 -0.59 14.95 33.21
C SER A 159 -1.15 13.55 33.32
N LYS A 160 -0.79 12.65 32.40
CA LYS A 160 -1.29 11.25 32.31
C LYS A 160 -2.83 11.15 32.25
N ASP A 161 -3.47 12.18 31.73
CA ASP A 161 -4.93 12.28 31.58
C ASP A 161 -5.47 11.46 30.41
N ARG A 162 -4.62 11.16 29.43
CA ARG A 162 -4.93 10.32 28.27
C ARG A 162 -3.89 9.21 28.09
N PRO A 163 -4.24 8.07 27.45
CA PRO A 163 -3.33 6.95 27.32
C PRO A 163 -2.19 7.23 26.33
N LEU A 164 -1.03 6.60 26.61
CA LEU A 164 0.10 6.48 25.68
C LEU A 164 0.11 5.06 25.09
N PRO A 165 0.67 4.86 23.87
CA PRO A 165 1.26 5.90 23.02
C PRO A 165 0.21 6.82 22.41
N GLN A 166 0.58 8.07 22.10
CA GLN A 166 -0.18 8.90 21.21
C GLN A 166 0.09 8.45 19.76
N PHE A 167 -0.95 8.17 18.98
CA PHE A 167 -0.84 7.95 17.54
C PHE A 167 -1.18 9.23 16.77
N THR A 168 -0.44 9.50 15.70
CA THR A 168 -0.80 10.60 14.79
C THR A 168 -2.16 10.35 14.14
N SER A 169 -2.89 11.42 13.84
CA SER A 169 -4.25 11.39 13.29
C SER A 169 -4.39 12.12 11.94
N CYS A 170 -3.32 12.68 11.41
CA CYS A 170 -3.34 13.47 10.18
C CYS A 170 -3.66 12.64 8.91
N CYS A 171 -3.56 11.31 8.95
CA CYS A 171 -3.83 10.42 7.83
C CYS A 171 -5.25 9.82 7.90
N PRO A 172 -6.23 10.29 7.09
CA PRO A 172 -7.63 9.82 7.18
C PRO A 172 -7.80 8.36 6.80
N GLY A 173 -6.92 7.79 5.96
CA GLY A 173 -6.94 6.36 5.67
C GLY A 173 -6.53 5.50 6.87
N TRP A 174 -5.59 5.96 7.67
CA TRP A 174 -5.21 5.34 8.94
C TRP A 174 -6.30 5.49 9.99
N VAL A 175 -6.84 6.70 10.18
CA VAL A 175 -7.91 6.96 11.14
C VAL A 175 -9.10 6.06 10.86
N HIS A 176 -9.55 6.00 9.60
CA HIS A 176 -10.68 5.14 9.23
C HIS A 176 -10.37 3.65 9.37
N PHE A 177 -9.13 3.25 9.12
CA PHE A 177 -8.67 1.89 9.41
C PHE A 177 -8.74 1.58 10.92
N ALA A 178 -8.31 2.51 11.77
CA ALA A 178 -8.38 2.34 13.24
C ALA A 178 -9.83 2.25 13.73
N GLU A 179 -10.72 3.12 13.24
CA GLU A 179 -12.16 3.09 13.55
C GLU A 179 -12.82 1.73 13.24
N ILE A 180 -12.38 1.06 12.16
CA ILE A 180 -12.97 -0.23 11.74
C ILE A 180 -12.30 -1.44 12.40
N TYR A 181 -10.96 -1.44 12.47
CA TYR A 181 -10.19 -2.65 12.80
C TYR A 181 -9.55 -2.64 14.19
N ALA A 182 -9.45 -1.48 14.81
CA ALA A 182 -8.79 -1.30 16.10
C ALA A 182 -9.45 -0.19 16.93
N PRO A 183 -10.79 -0.23 17.17
CA PRO A 183 -11.51 0.82 17.88
C PRO A 183 -11.01 1.04 19.31
N GLU A 184 -10.36 0.06 19.90
CA GLU A 184 -9.70 0.18 21.21
C GLU A 184 -8.56 1.21 21.22
N LEU A 185 -8.06 1.61 20.04
CA LEU A 185 -7.01 2.62 19.90
C LEU A 185 -7.55 4.05 19.77
N LEU A 186 -8.86 4.25 19.61
CA LEU A 186 -9.41 5.60 19.41
C LEU A 186 -9.04 6.59 20.53
N PRO A 187 -8.98 6.20 21.83
CA PRO A 187 -8.49 7.08 22.88
C PRO A 187 -6.99 7.44 22.77
N HIS A 188 -6.25 6.64 22.03
CA HIS A 188 -4.82 6.85 21.78
C HIS A 188 -4.52 7.75 20.59
N LEU A 189 -5.49 7.98 19.68
CA LEU A 189 -5.29 8.91 18.57
C LEU A 189 -5.14 10.33 19.09
N SER A 190 -4.26 11.11 18.47
CA SER A 190 -4.23 12.57 18.67
C SER A 190 -5.59 13.15 18.26
N THR A 191 -6.12 14.08 19.06
CA THR A 191 -7.35 14.75 18.71
C THR A 191 -7.14 15.92 17.74
N ALA A 192 -5.88 16.32 17.53
CA ALA A 192 -5.54 17.33 16.53
C ALA A 192 -6.04 16.93 15.14
N LYS A 193 -6.76 17.81 14.46
CA LYS A 193 -7.17 17.61 13.07
C LYS A 193 -5.96 17.53 12.16
N SER A 194 -6.12 16.93 10.99
CA SER A 194 -5.09 17.00 9.96
C SER A 194 -4.84 18.44 9.49
N PRO A 195 -3.70 18.74 8.83
CA PRO A 195 -3.46 20.08 8.29
C PRO A 195 -4.61 20.63 7.43
N ILE A 196 -5.24 19.80 6.61
CA ILE A 196 -6.40 20.21 5.81
C ILE A 196 -7.62 20.47 6.72
N GLY A 197 -7.81 19.63 7.74
CA GLY A 197 -8.88 19.82 8.74
C GLY A 197 -8.69 21.05 9.62
N MET A 198 -7.46 21.55 9.78
CA MET A 198 -7.17 22.83 10.47
C MET A 198 -7.20 24.03 9.52
N GLN A 199 -6.75 23.85 8.27
CA GLN A 199 -6.70 24.91 7.26
C GLN A 199 -8.10 25.44 6.95
N GLY A 200 -9.07 24.54 6.74
CA GLY A 200 -10.44 24.92 6.36
C GLY A 200 -11.10 25.89 7.32
N PRO A 201 -11.28 25.54 8.61
CA PRO A 201 -11.88 26.44 9.56
C PRO A 201 -11.06 27.72 9.75
N THR A 202 -9.72 27.66 9.72
CA THR A 202 -8.86 28.86 9.82
C THR A 202 -9.07 29.80 8.63
N VAL A 203 -9.24 29.27 7.42
CA VAL A 203 -9.57 30.08 6.22
C VAL A 203 -10.93 30.75 6.37
N LYS A 204 -11.96 30.03 6.81
CA LYS A 204 -13.31 30.57 6.93
C LYS A 204 -13.55 31.43 8.19
N THR A 205 -12.57 31.55 9.06
CA THR A 205 -12.63 32.40 10.25
C THR A 205 -11.54 33.48 10.24
N TYR A 206 -10.34 33.16 10.66
CA TYR A 206 -9.22 34.09 10.79
C TYR A 206 -8.85 34.77 9.47
N PHE A 207 -8.66 33.98 8.38
CA PHE A 207 -8.33 34.56 7.07
C PHE A 207 -9.46 35.41 6.54
N ALA A 208 -10.71 34.92 6.58
CA ALA A 208 -11.90 35.68 6.14
C ALA A 208 -11.99 37.01 6.87
N GLN A 209 -11.83 37.02 8.20
CA GLN A 209 -11.83 38.21 9.02
C GLN A 209 -10.75 39.22 8.64
N LYS A 210 -9.52 38.74 8.47
CA LYS A 210 -8.35 39.58 8.12
C LYS A 210 -8.44 40.17 6.72
N MET A 211 -9.03 39.43 5.78
CA MET A 211 -9.21 39.88 4.39
C MET A 211 -10.52 40.63 4.15
N GLY A 212 -11.40 40.73 5.16
CA GLY A 212 -12.71 41.37 5.02
C GLY A 212 -13.67 40.61 4.10
N LEU A 213 -13.57 39.28 4.03
CA LEU A 213 -14.38 38.42 3.18
C LEU A 213 -15.58 37.84 3.97
N ASP A 214 -16.73 37.67 3.31
CA ASP A 214 -17.81 36.88 3.86
C ASP A 214 -17.48 35.37 3.80
N PRO A 215 -17.38 34.66 4.94
CA PRO A 215 -17.05 33.25 4.96
C PRO A 215 -18.03 32.36 4.17
N LYS A 216 -19.28 32.80 3.95
CA LYS A 216 -20.28 32.10 3.12
C LYS A 216 -20.00 32.18 1.63
N GLN A 217 -19.21 33.16 1.20
CA GLN A 217 -18.78 33.31 -0.18
C GLN A 217 -17.50 32.52 -0.48
N ILE A 218 -16.72 32.14 0.55
CA ILE A 218 -15.49 31.40 0.39
C ILE A 218 -15.77 29.94 0.02
N ILE A 219 -15.19 29.50 -1.09
CA ILE A 219 -15.08 28.09 -1.47
C ILE A 219 -13.63 27.67 -1.21
N HIS A 220 -13.40 26.97 -0.11
CA HIS A 220 -12.07 26.44 0.24
C HIS A 220 -11.83 25.10 -0.44
N VAL A 221 -10.75 25.00 -1.19
CA VAL A 221 -10.33 23.82 -1.95
C VAL A 221 -8.98 23.34 -1.44
N ALA A 222 -8.89 22.07 -1.07
CA ALA A 222 -7.62 21.46 -0.71
C ALA A 222 -7.01 20.73 -1.92
N LEU A 223 -5.85 21.19 -2.39
CA LEU A 223 -5.05 20.49 -3.37
C LEU A 223 -4.09 19.54 -2.65
N THR A 224 -4.27 18.23 -2.83
CA THR A 224 -3.60 17.22 -2.01
C THR A 224 -3.23 15.98 -2.83
N PRO A 225 -2.20 15.19 -2.42
CA PRO A 225 -1.89 13.91 -3.04
C PRO A 225 -2.88 12.78 -2.67
N CYS A 226 -3.85 13.05 -1.79
CA CYS A 226 -4.60 12.04 -1.05
C CYS A 226 -6.08 11.98 -1.43
N THR A 227 -6.55 10.81 -1.88
CA THR A 227 -7.97 10.60 -2.18
C THR A 227 -8.83 10.45 -0.92
N ALA A 228 -8.26 9.95 0.20
CA ALA A 228 -9.00 9.81 1.46
C ALA A 228 -9.40 11.16 2.08
N LYS A 229 -8.76 12.27 1.68
CA LYS A 229 -9.15 13.63 2.08
C LYS A 229 -10.54 14.01 1.57
N LYS A 230 -10.97 13.43 0.41
CA LYS A 230 -12.36 13.59 -0.08
C LYS A 230 -13.40 13.00 0.86
N PHE A 231 -13.06 11.94 1.58
CA PHE A 231 -13.89 11.37 2.64
C PHE A 231 -13.77 12.19 3.93
N GLU A 232 -12.56 12.61 4.32
CA GLU A 232 -12.32 13.34 5.55
C GLU A 232 -13.14 14.62 5.62
N ILE A 233 -13.15 15.46 4.58
CA ILE A 233 -13.89 16.72 4.56
C ILE A 233 -15.43 16.55 4.62
N ARG A 234 -15.93 15.31 4.43
CA ARG A 234 -17.35 14.97 4.48
C ARG A 234 -17.78 14.34 5.81
N ARG A 235 -16.84 14.14 6.73
CA ARG A 235 -17.15 13.67 8.08
C ARG A 235 -18.06 14.67 8.78
N GLU A 236 -18.93 14.16 9.65
CA GLU A 236 -19.97 15.00 10.31
C GLU A 236 -19.34 16.11 11.16
N GLU A 237 -18.21 15.82 11.82
CA GLU A 237 -17.49 16.73 12.70
C GLU A 237 -16.65 17.81 11.98
N MET A 238 -16.59 17.82 10.63
CA MET A 238 -15.79 18.79 9.86
C MET A 238 -16.62 20.02 9.46
N HIS A 239 -17.12 20.75 10.50
CA HIS A 239 -17.96 21.94 10.33
C HIS A 239 -17.68 23.02 11.42
N ALA A 240 -16.49 23.08 11.98
CA ALA A 240 -16.15 23.99 13.07
C ALA A 240 -16.36 25.48 12.71
N ALA A 241 -16.12 25.86 11.45
CA ALA A 241 -16.42 27.21 10.97
C ALA A 241 -17.93 27.50 10.95
N ALA A 242 -18.77 26.49 10.66
CA ALA A 242 -20.21 26.62 10.71
C ALA A 242 -20.70 26.92 12.13
N ASP A 243 -20.17 26.19 13.10
CA ASP A 243 -20.51 26.38 14.51
C ASP A 243 -20.06 27.76 15.02
N TYR A 244 -18.82 28.17 14.66
CA TYR A 244 -18.29 29.47 15.02
C TYR A 244 -19.15 30.63 14.48
N HIS A 245 -19.63 30.53 13.25
CA HIS A 245 -20.43 31.57 12.58
C HIS A 245 -21.95 31.40 12.76
N ASN A 246 -22.43 30.35 13.42
CA ASN A 246 -23.83 29.93 13.44
C ASN A 246 -24.40 29.82 12.02
N ALA A 247 -23.67 29.20 11.10
CA ALA A 247 -23.97 29.14 9.67
C ALA A 247 -24.23 27.69 9.22
N GLU A 248 -25.45 27.20 9.45
CA GLU A 248 -25.84 25.85 9.09
C GLU A 248 -25.50 25.50 7.62
N GLY A 249 -24.98 24.32 7.39
CA GLY A 249 -24.60 23.81 6.05
C GLY A 249 -23.26 24.29 5.53
N MET A 250 -22.57 25.20 6.23
CA MET A 250 -21.17 25.55 5.86
C MET A 250 -20.24 24.39 6.18
N ARG A 251 -19.33 24.05 5.25
CA ARG A 251 -18.23 23.10 5.47
C ARG A 251 -16.95 23.85 5.73
N ASP A 252 -16.05 23.25 6.51
CA ASP A 252 -14.71 23.79 6.73
C ASP A 252 -13.90 23.82 5.42
N THR A 253 -13.90 22.71 4.70
CA THR A 253 -13.34 22.57 3.35
C THR A 253 -14.43 22.08 2.41
N ASP A 254 -14.60 22.73 1.28
CA ASP A 254 -15.71 22.47 0.36
C ASP A 254 -15.38 21.37 -0.65
N GLN A 255 -14.12 21.39 -1.20
CA GLN A 255 -13.69 20.47 -2.24
C GLN A 255 -12.26 19.97 -2.00
N VAL A 256 -11.96 18.79 -2.53
CA VAL A 256 -10.61 18.25 -2.57
C VAL A 256 -10.28 17.89 -4.01
N ILE A 257 -9.20 18.43 -4.56
CA ILE A 257 -8.64 18.01 -5.84
C ILE A 257 -7.25 17.39 -5.63
N THR A 258 -6.93 16.39 -6.43
CA THR A 258 -5.64 15.69 -6.34
C THR A 258 -4.63 16.25 -7.32
N THR A 259 -3.36 15.86 -7.16
CA THR A 259 -2.28 16.21 -8.10
C THR A 259 -2.64 15.84 -9.53
N ARG A 260 -3.18 14.64 -9.76
CA ARG A 260 -3.61 14.20 -11.10
C ARG A 260 -4.82 14.97 -11.64
N GLU A 261 -5.78 15.30 -10.79
CA GLU A 261 -6.94 16.11 -11.19
C GLU A 261 -6.50 17.50 -11.64
N LEU A 262 -5.60 18.16 -10.88
CA LEU A 262 -5.05 19.46 -11.28
C LEU A 262 -4.31 19.38 -12.63
N ALA A 263 -3.46 18.38 -12.81
CA ALA A 263 -2.72 18.23 -14.05
C ALA A 263 -3.64 18.00 -15.27
N ARG A 264 -4.67 17.14 -15.11
CA ARG A 264 -5.67 16.94 -16.17
C ARG A 264 -6.46 18.21 -16.47
N TRP A 265 -6.83 18.96 -15.45
CA TRP A 265 -7.52 20.23 -15.61
C TRP A 265 -6.65 21.24 -16.37
N ALA A 266 -5.39 21.42 -15.98
CA ALA A 266 -4.44 22.29 -16.65
C ALA A 266 -4.25 21.96 -18.14
N LYS A 267 -4.02 20.66 -18.44
CA LYS A 267 -3.90 20.16 -19.82
C LYS A 267 -5.16 20.43 -20.65
N LYS A 268 -6.35 20.21 -20.06
CA LYS A 268 -7.63 20.47 -20.71
C LYS A 268 -7.89 21.96 -20.94
N ALA A 269 -7.42 22.81 -20.04
CA ALA A 269 -7.51 24.28 -20.16
C ALA A 269 -6.49 24.85 -21.16
N GLY A 270 -5.58 24.02 -21.71
CA GLY A 270 -4.57 24.45 -22.67
C GLY A 270 -3.46 25.32 -22.08
N ILE A 271 -3.20 25.23 -20.77
CA ILE A 271 -2.15 26.04 -20.14
C ILE A 271 -0.78 25.45 -20.50
N ASP A 272 0.09 26.29 -21.06
CA ASP A 272 1.48 25.94 -21.32
C ASP A 272 2.29 25.99 -20.02
N TRP A 273 2.58 24.82 -19.47
CA TRP A 273 3.38 24.65 -18.26
C TRP A 273 4.77 25.30 -18.35
N ASN A 274 5.39 25.25 -19.53
CA ASN A 274 6.75 25.79 -19.72
C ASN A 274 6.79 27.31 -19.75
N ALA A 275 5.70 27.95 -20.18
CA ALA A 275 5.55 29.39 -20.20
C ALA A 275 5.20 30.01 -18.84
N LEU A 276 4.85 29.19 -17.83
CA LEU A 276 4.55 29.70 -16.49
C LEU A 276 5.83 30.20 -15.80
N GLU A 277 5.77 31.41 -15.29
CA GLU A 277 6.78 31.95 -14.35
C GLU A 277 6.38 31.64 -12.92
N ASP A 278 7.37 31.47 -12.03
CA ASP A 278 7.12 31.18 -10.62
C ASP A 278 6.33 32.30 -9.95
N SER A 279 5.35 31.95 -9.15
CA SER A 279 4.53 32.88 -8.38
C SER A 279 4.59 32.51 -6.87
N PRO A 280 4.67 33.50 -5.96
CA PRO A 280 4.64 33.25 -4.52
C PRO A 280 3.21 32.93 -4.08
N TYR A 281 3.09 32.30 -2.90
CA TYR A 281 1.83 32.22 -2.17
C TYR A 281 1.31 33.61 -1.79
N ASP A 282 0.01 33.70 -1.55
CA ASP A 282 -0.58 34.91 -1.00
C ASP A 282 -0.10 35.12 0.44
N SER A 283 0.03 36.37 0.85
CA SER A 283 0.37 36.74 2.22
C SER A 283 -0.80 36.41 3.16
N LEU A 284 -0.48 36.05 4.39
CA LEU A 284 -1.35 35.39 5.35
C LEU A 284 -1.59 33.91 5.03
N MET A 285 -1.11 33.02 5.88
CA MET A 285 -1.15 31.56 5.69
C MET A 285 -0.36 31.06 4.45
N GLY A 286 0.65 31.81 4.04
CA GLY A 286 1.54 31.48 2.93
C GLY A 286 2.98 31.17 3.36
N LYS A 287 3.32 31.35 4.64
CA LYS A 287 4.64 31.02 5.20
C LYS A 287 4.60 29.70 5.94
N ALA A 288 5.64 28.90 5.75
CA ALA A 288 5.78 27.61 6.40
C ALA A 288 7.22 27.38 6.89
N SER A 289 7.36 26.46 7.85
CA SER A 289 8.66 25.98 8.28
C SER A 289 9.09 24.73 7.47
N GLY A 290 10.37 24.36 7.60
CA GLY A 290 10.87 23.08 7.10
C GLY A 290 10.16 21.88 7.72
N ALA A 291 9.72 21.97 8.99
CA ALA A 291 8.90 20.96 9.65
C ALA A 291 7.57 20.76 8.92
N GLY A 292 6.89 21.83 8.49
CA GLY A 292 5.67 21.73 7.67
C GLY A 292 5.92 21.09 6.31
N VAL A 293 7.07 21.34 5.69
CA VAL A 293 7.45 20.74 4.40
C VAL A 293 7.62 19.22 4.50
N ILE A 294 8.35 18.71 5.51
CA ILE A 294 8.61 17.27 5.65
C ILE A 294 7.40 16.46 6.08
N PHE A 295 6.30 17.10 6.46
CA PHE A 295 5.04 16.46 6.82
C PHE A 295 4.49 15.53 5.72
N GLY A 296 4.91 15.74 4.48
CA GLY A 296 4.57 14.88 3.35
C GLY A 296 5.28 13.52 3.34
N ASN A 297 6.36 13.37 4.09
CA ASN A 297 7.17 12.15 4.18
C ASN A 297 6.75 11.25 5.32
N THR A 298 6.96 9.93 5.17
CA THR A 298 6.91 9.02 6.32
C THR A 298 8.06 9.33 7.27
N GLY A 299 7.76 9.52 8.55
CA GLY A 299 8.68 10.00 9.59
C GLY A 299 8.73 11.52 9.72
N GLY A 300 8.13 12.26 8.79
CA GLY A 300 8.18 13.72 8.80
C GLY A 300 7.33 14.35 9.88
N VAL A 301 6.16 13.79 10.19
CA VAL A 301 5.30 14.25 11.29
C VAL A 301 5.98 14.00 12.62
N MET A 302 6.53 12.80 12.81
CA MET A 302 7.30 12.42 13.99
C MET A 302 8.46 13.40 14.24
N GLU A 303 9.28 13.63 13.23
CA GLU A 303 10.43 14.53 13.32
C GLU A 303 9.99 15.97 13.62
N ALA A 304 8.95 16.48 12.95
CA ALA A 304 8.40 17.82 13.17
C ALA A 304 7.89 18.00 14.60
N ALA A 305 7.12 17.03 15.12
CA ALA A 305 6.57 17.07 16.48
C ALA A 305 7.67 17.03 17.54
N LEU A 306 8.69 16.19 17.36
CA LEU A 306 9.80 16.08 18.31
C LEU A 306 10.69 17.34 18.33
N ARG A 307 10.86 18.02 17.19
CA ARG A 307 11.55 19.34 17.14
C ARG A 307 10.83 20.36 18.05
N THR A 308 9.52 20.47 17.96
CA THR A 308 8.69 21.38 18.76
C THR A 308 8.62 20.94 20.23
N ALA A 309 8.39 19.65 20.49
CA ALA A 309 8.32 19.12 21.84
C ALA A 309 9.63 19.29 22.62
N TYR A 310 10.78 19.17 21.93
CA TYR A 310 12.09 19.41 22.56
C TYR A 310 12.19 20.82 23.13
N GLU A 311 11.88 21.83 22.33
CA GLU A 311 11.98 23.23 22.79
C GLU A 311 10.96 23.56 23.89
N TYR A 312 9.73 23.04 23.76
CA TYR A 312 8.70 23.25 24.79
C TYR A 312 9.04 22.61 26.14
N LEU A 313 9.74 21.48 26.15
CA LEU A 313 10.13 20.77 27.37
C LEU A 313 11.45 21.30 27.99
N THR A 314 12.40 21.74 27.16
CA THR A 314 13.75 22.09 27.61
C THR A 314 14.00 23.60 27.63
N GLY A 315 13.19 24.40 26.94
CA GLY A 315 13.46 25.82 26.69
C GLY A 315 14.68 26.07 25.80
N GLN A 316 15.22 25.06 25.13
CA GLN A 316 16.37 25.13 24.25
C GLN A 316 16.02 24.79 22.82
N PRO A 317 16.68 25.43 21.82
CA PRO A 317 16.43 25.08 20.41
C PRO A 317 16.71 23.60 20.14
N ALA A 318 15.95 23.03 19.22
CA ALA A 318 16.13 21.62 18.81
C ALA A 318 17.55 21.40 18.24
N PRO A 319 18.31 20.40 18.75
CA PRO A 319 19.66 20.13 18.28
C PRO A 319 19.63 19.55 16.86
N GLU A 320 20.77 19.63 16.14
CA GLU A 320 20.90 19.13 14.77
C GLU A 320 20.49 17.65 14.64
N SER A 321 20.74 16.84 15.67
CA SER A 321 20.31 15.43 15.71
C SER A 321 18.80 15.24 15.66
N LEU A 322 18.00 16.22 16.09
CA LEU A 322 16.54 16.24 15.94
C LEU A 322 16.09 16.95 14.66
N LEU A 323 16.88 17.89 14.16
CA LEU A 323 16.63 18.52 12.86
C LEU A 323 16.90 17.56 11.68
N GLN A 324 17.64 16.47 11.94
CA GLN A 324 17.92 15.38 11.00
C GLN A 324 17.83 14.03 11.72
N LEU A 325 16.62 13.65 12.14
CA LEU A 325 16.40 12.46 12.96
C LEU A 325 16.52 11.17 12.09
N SER A 326 17.77 10.81 11.78
CA SER A 326 18.11 9.69 10.89
C SER A 326 17.40 8.37 11.20
N PRO A 327 17.21 7.93 12.46
CA PRO A 327 16.54 6.65 12.75
C PRO A 327 15.08 6.56 12.28
N VAL A 328 14.40 7.70 12.12
CA VAL A 328 12.99 7.70 11.63
C VAL A 328 12.88 8.07 10.14
N ARG A 329 13.98 8.55 9.53
CA ARG A 329 14.07 8.76 8.08
C ARG A 329 14.31 7.43 7.36
N GLY A 330 13.87 7.30 6.14
CA GLY A 330 14.07 6.09 5.33
C GLY A 330 12.80 5.60 4.67
N TYR A 331 12.86 4.41 4.08
CA TYR A 331 11.77 3.83 3.30
C TYR A 331 11.38 2.42 3.78
N GLU A 332 11.80 2.00 4.97
CA GLU A 332 11.34 0.77 5.61
C GLU A 332 9.93 0.96 6.17
N GLY A 333 9.10 -0.10 6.10
CA GLY A 333 7.69 -0.06 6.49
C GLY A 333 7.45 0.23 7.97
N VAL A 334 8.39 -0.16 8.84
CA VAL A 334 8.38 0.09 10.29
C VAL A 334 9.80 0.50 10.71
N ARG A 335 9.91 1.62 11.42
CA ARG A 335 11.15 2.14 11.99
C ARG A 335 10.91 2.55 13.43
N GLU A 336 11.87 2.32 14.30
CA GLU A 336 11.79 2.64 15.72
C GLU A 336 13.01 3.45 16.15
N ALA A 337 12.81 4.33 17.11
CA ALA A 337 13.90 5.11 17.72
C ALA A 337 13.67 5.33 19.22
N GLN A 338 14.77 5.62 19.92
CA GLN A 338 14.76 6.25 21.24
C GLN A 338 15.33 7.66 21.09
N VAL A 339 14.65 8.62 21.67
CA VAL A 339 14.99 10.04 21.58
C VAL A 339 15.06 10.63 22.97
N GLU A 340 16.20 11.23 23.30
CA GLU A 340 16.40 11.92 24.56
C GLU A 340 15.90 13.37 24.46
N ILE A 341 15.01 13.77 25.37
CA ILE A 341 14.50 15.13 25.49
C ILE A 341 14.64 15.58 26.96
N GLY A 342 15.70 16.32 27.27
CA GLY A 342 16.04 16.63 28.65
C GLY A 342 16.33 15.35 29.44
N GLU A 343 15.58 15.13 30.54
CA GLU A 343 15.67 13.91 31.33
C GLU A 343 14.74 12.76 30.84
N LEU A 344 13.95 12.99 29.80
CA LEU A 344 13.00 12.02 29.29
C LEU A 344 13.60 11.21 28.12
N THR A 345 13.44 9.89 28.17
CA THR A 345 13.72 9.00 27.06
C THR A 345 12.41 8.61 26.39
N LEU A 346 12.14 9.13 25.20
CA LEU A 346 10.95 8.79 24.43
C LEU A 346 11.23 7.63 23.48
N ARG A 347 10.44 6.59 23.54
CA ARG A 347 10.42 5.54 22.53
C ARG A 347 9.35 5.85 21.49
N VAL A 348 9.76 5.94 20.23
CA VAL A 348 8.91 6.33 19.11
C VAL A 348 8.93 5.30 18.00
N ALA A 349 7.88 5.26 17.18
CA ALA A 349 7.82 4.41 16.00
C ALA A 349 7.16 5.13 14.81
N VAL A 350 7.63 4.80 13.61
CA VAL A 350 7.08 5.29 12.34
C VAL A 350 6.65 4.10 11.51
N VAL A 351 5.41 4.09 11.07
CA VAL A 351 4.81 2.99 10.32
C VAL A 351 4.14 3.53 9.06
N TYR A 352 4.40 2.92 7.90
CA TYR A 352 3.57 3.18 6.73
C TYR A 352 2.95 1.89 6.15
N GLY A 353 1.78 2.06 5.50
CA GLY A 353 0.97 0.94 5.04
C GLY A 353 0.11 0.35 6.15
N THR A 354 -1.20 0.26 5.95
CA THR A 354 -2.10 -0.23 7.00
C THR A 354 -1.95 -1.74 7.26
N ALA A 355 -1.40 -2.51 6.33
CA ALA A 355 -0.98 -3.88 6.59
C ALA A 355 0.17 -3.94 7.60
N ASN A 356 1.21 -3.09 7.44
CA ASN A 356 2.29 -2.96 8.41
C ASN A 356 1.79 -2.46 9.76
N ALA A 357 0.86 -1.48 9.76
CA ALA A 357 0.24 -1.01 10.99
C ALA A 357 -0.47 -2.14 11.75
N ARG A 358 -1.20 -3.01 11.06
CA ARG A 358 -1.83 -4.19 11.65
C ARG A 358 -0.81 -5.11 12.34
N THR A 359 0.29 -5.42 11.66
CA THR A 359 1.38 -6.26 12.19
C THR A 359 2.06 -5.60 13.37
N PHE A 360 2.38 -4.30 13.26
CA PHE A 360 3.00 -3.51 14.33
C PHE A 360 2.14 -3.48 15.60
N LEU A 361 0.84 -3.21 15.46
CA LEU A 361 -0.09 -3.19 16.59
C LEU A 361 -0.23 -4.55 17.27
N GLN A 362 -0.21 -5.64 16.50
CA GLN A 362 -0.22 -6.97 17.07
C GLN A 362 1.07 -7.25 17.84
N GLY A 363 2.23 -6.96 17.25
CA GLY A 363 3.53 -7.12 17.90
C GLY A 363 3.68 -6.26 19.17
N MET A 364 3.11 -5.05 19.17
CA MET A 364 3.08 -4.19 20.36
C MET A 364 2.28 -4.82 21.50
N LYS A 365 1.11 -5.41 21.20
CA LYS A 365 0.29 -6.14 22.20
C LYS A 365 1.00 -7.38 22.75
N GLU A 366 1.65 -8.15 21.88
CA GLU A 366 2.31 -9.41 22.25
C GLU A 366 3.60 -9.19 23.05
N SER A 367 4.40 -8.19 22.67
CA SER A 367 5.67 -7.89 23.34
C SER A 367 5.53 -7.07 24.62
N GLY A 368 4.40 -6.40 24.82
CA GLY A 368 4.20 -5.43 25.91
C GLY A 368 5.10 -4.19 25.80
N LYS A 369 5.75 -3.96 24.67
CA LYS A 369 6.66 -2.84 24.42
C LYS A 369 5.89 -1.53 24.46
N GLN A 370 6.33 -0.61 25.32
CA GLN A 370 5.68 0.69 25.51
C GLN A 370 6.31 1.74 24.58
N TYR A 371 5.46 2.51 23.89
CA TYR A 371 5.85 3.67 23.09
C TYR A 371 5.22 4.93 23.68
N HIS A 372 5.77 6.07 23.34
CA HIS A 372 5.23 7.39 23.72
C HIS A 372 4.50 8.02 22.52
N PHE A 373 5.10 7.94 21.34
CA PHE A 373 4.53 8.53 20.13
C PHE A 373 4.72 7.61 18.92
N VAL A 374 3.68 7.43 18.11
CA VAL A 374 3.68 6.54 16.95
C VAL A 374 3.08 7.27 15.76
N GLU A 375 3.88 7.47 14.72
CA GLU A 375 3.37 7.97 13.43
C GLU A 375 2.85 6.80 12.60
N VAL A 376 1.63 6.93 12.04
CA VAL A 376 1.08 5.96 11.09
C VAL A 376 0.56 6.67 9.83
N MET A 377 1.12 6.29 8.68
CA MET A 377 0.67 6.72 7.36
C MET A 377 0.11 5.53 6.58
N ALA A 378 -1.09 5.67 5.97
CA ALA A 378 -1.67 4.58 5.18
C ALA A 378 -0.90 4.29 3.88
N CYS A 379 -0.30 5.31 3.26
CA CYS A 379 0.35 5.18 1.96
C CYS A 379 1.85 4.87 2.07
N PRO A 380 2.45 4.11 1.12
CA PRO A 380 3.88 3.83 1.09
C PRO A 380 4.70 5.12 0.98
N GLY A 381 5.66 5.30 1.89
CA GLY A 381 6.50 6.47 1.95
C GLY A 381 5.81 7.74 2.49
N GLY A 382 4.54 7.67 2.93
CA GLY A 382 3.75 8.81 3.38
C GLY A 382 2.91 9.44 2.28
N CYS A 383 2.58 10.73 2.40
CA CYS A 383 1.73 11.46 1.45
C CYS A 383 2.34 11.56 0.04
N ILE A 384 3.66 11.46 -0.10
CA ILE A 384 4.36 11.42 -1.41
C ILE A 384 3.98 10.20 -2.24
N GLY A 385 3.47 9.12 -1.63
CA GLY A 385 2.91 7.93 -2.27
C GLY A 385 1.38 7.92 -2.29
N GLY A 386 0.72 9.04 -2.07
CA GLY A 386 -0.73 9.18 -1.95
C GLY A 386 -1.51 8.71 -3.19
N GLY A 387 -2.79 8.34 -2.96
CA GLY A 387 -3.66 7.77 -4.00
C GLY A 387 -3.99 8.70 -5.17
N GLY A 388 -3.72 10.00 -5.04
CA GLY A 388 -3.93 11.03 -6.08
C GLY A 388 -2.64 11.53 -6.75
N GLN A 389 -1.48 10.91 -6.45
CA GLN A 389 -0.19 11.28 -7.04
C GLN A 389 -0.02 10.77 -8.48
N PRO A 390 0.88 11.36 -9.27
CA PRO A 390 1.20 10.88 -10.62
C PRO A 390 1.53 9.39 -10.62
N LYS A 391 0.99 8.68 -11.61
CA LYS A 391 1.22 7.24 -11.80
C LYS A 391 2.53 7.02 -12.54
N ASN A 392 3.37 6.16 -12.00
CA ASN A 392 4.59 5.75 -12.65
C ASN A 392 4.60 4.22 -12.75
N LEU A 393 3.83 3.70 -13.70
CA LEU A 393 3.61 2.25 -13.88
C LEU A 393 4.83 1.54 -14.48
N LEU A 394 5.72 2.28 -15.15
CA LEU A 394 6.86 1.73 -15.89
C LEU A 394 8.18 1.89 -15.14
N LYS A 395 8.26 2.79 -14.18
CA LYS A 395 9.43 2.98 -13.32
C LYS A 395 9.27 2.22 -12.01
N ASN A 396 10.38 1.95 -11.33
CA ASN A 396 10.33 1.45 -9.97
C ASN A 396 9.60 2.46 -9.08
N ALA A 397 8.40 2.10 -8.63
CA ALA A 397 7.55 2.99 -7.84
C ALA A 397 8.22 3.44 -6.53
N ASP A 398 9.09 2.60 -5.97
CA ASP A 398 9.81 2.91 -4.74
C ASP A 398 10.92 3.93 -4.99
N GLU A 399 11.64 3.85 -6.11
CA GLU A 399 12.63 4.87 -6.47
C GLU A 399 11.98 6.23 -6.73
N THR A 400 10.83 6.26 -7.39
CA THR A 400 10.03 7.49 -7.54
C THR A 400 9.66 8.10 -6.18
N ARG A 401 9.20 7.27 -5.24
CA ARG A 401 8.86 7.73 -3.88
C ARG A 401 10.08 8.23 -3.13
N LYS A 402 11.21 7.53 -3.21
CA LYS A 402 12.48 7.97 -2.60
C LYS A 402 12.94 9.31 -3.15
N SER A 403 12.83 9.55 -4.46
CA SER A 403 13.16 10.84 -5.08
C SER A 403 12.26 11.97 -4.55
N ARG A 404 10.96 11.74 -4.43
CA ARG A 404 10.02 12.71 -3.84
C ARG A 404 10.31 12.97 -2.35
N ILE A 405 10.67 11.93 -1.57
CA ILE A 405 11.09 12.04 -0.16
C ILE A 405 12.34 12.93 -0.06
N ALA A 406 13.35 12.65 -0.90
CA ALA A 406 14.61 13.40 -0.91
C ALA A 406 14.38 14.89 -1.21
N ALA A 407 13.47 15.22 -2.14
CA ALA A 407 13.15 16.61 -2.49
C ALA A 407 12.58 17.39 -1.30
N LEU A 408 11.68 16.80 -0.50
CA LEU A 408 11.11 17.46 0.68
C LEU A 408 12.16 17.64 1.79
N TYR A 409 13.00 16.64 2.05
CA TYR A 409 14.11 16.78 3.02
C TYR A 409 15.16 17.78 2.56
N GLN A 410 15.47 17.83 1.26
CA GLN A 410 16.38 18.84 0.71
C GLN A 410 15.80 20.26 0.89
N ARG A 411 14.50 20.42 0.67
CA ARG A 411 13.82 21.71 0.90
C ARG A 411 13.89 22.12 2.36
N ASP A 412 13.54 21.24 3.32
CA ASP A 412 13.68 21.50 4.77
C ASP A 412 15.12 21.91 5.12
N GLY A 413 16.12 21.16 4.66
CA GLY A 413 17.53 21.46 4.93
C GLY A 413 18.01 22.80 4.38
N SER A 414 17.36 23.36 3.36
CA SER A 414 17.67 24.66 2.77
C SER A 414 16.97 25.84 3.47
N MET A 415 16.02 25.58 4.36
CA MET A 415 15.25 26.60 5.04
C MET A 415 15.94 27.04 6.35
N THR A 416 15.87 28.33 6.66
CA THR A 416 16.31 28.88 7.94
C THR A 416 15.31 28.61 9.05
N LEU A 417 14.03 28.65 8.72
CA LEU A 417 12.93 28.32 9.64
C LEU A 417 12.61 26.83 9.54
N ARG A 418 13.00 26.04 10.56
CA ARG A 418 12.90 24.57 10.53
C ARG A 418 11.98 23.98 11.59
N THR A 419 11.41 24.80 12.46
CA THR A 419 10.52 24.40 13.57
C THR A 419 9.16 25.09 13.43
N SER A 420 8.08 24.36 13.70
CA SER A 420 6.71 24.81 13.46
C SER A 420 6.29 25.97 14.37
N HIS A 421 6.63 25.90 15.65
CA HIS A 421 6.29 26.92 16.66
C HIS A 421 7.01 28.25 16.47
N GLU A 422 8.11 28.28 15.70
CA GLU A 422 8.81 29.52 15.35
C GLU A 422 8.22 30.22 14.13
N ASN A 423 7.31 29.59 13.40
CA ASN A 423 6.66 30.23 12.24
C ASN A 423 5.92 31.51 12.69
N PRO A 424 6.30 32.70 12.15
CA PRO A 424 5.70 33.96 12.56
C PRO A 424 4.21 34.06 12.27
N GLU A 425 3.70 33.37 11.23
CA GLU A 425 2.25 33.35 10.94
C GLU A 425 1.51 32.43 11.93
N ILE A 426 2.15 31.40 12.47
CA ILE A 426 1.59 30.58 13.55
C ILE A 426 1.53 31.39 14.84
N LYS A 427 2.58 32.10 15.20
CA LYS A 427 2.56 33.00 16.37
C LYS A 427 1.43 34.04 16.22
N ALA A 428 1.33 34.66 15.04
CA ALA A 428 0.30 35.68 14.77
C ALA A 428 -1.15 35.14 14.83
N VAL A 429 -1.42 33.91 14.35
CA VAL A 429 -2.78 33.36 14.43
C VAL A 429 -3.15 32.99 15.87
N TYR A 430 -2.21 32.50 16.68
CA TYR A 430 -2.48 32.28 18.11
C TYR A 430 -2.73 33.60 18.83
N GLU A 431 -1.85 34.58 18.68
CA GLU A 431 -1.99 35.88 19.32
C GLU A 431 -3.30 36.59 18.92
N ALA A 432 -3.68 36.53 17.65
CA ALA A 432 -4.83 37.28 17.15
C ALA A 432 -6.15 36.52 17.20
N PHE A 433 -6.16 35.20 17.34
CA PHE A 433 -7.37 34.41 17.20
C PHE A 433 -7.49 33.24 18.19
N TYR A 434 -6.58 32.25 18.17
CA TYR A 434 -6.70 31.05 19.01
C TYR A 434 -6.27 31.23 20.47
N GLY A 435 -5.48 32.25 20.78
CA GLY A 435 -4.92 32.50 22.10
C GLY A 435 -3.64 31.70 22.35
N GLN A 436 -3.76 30.44 22.69
CA GLN A 436 -2.64 29.51 22.92
C GLN A 436 -3.01 28.11 22.48
N PRO A 437 -2.02 27.21 22.28
CA PRO A 437 -2.32 25.81 22.00
C PRO A 437 -3.20 25.19 23.08
N LEU A 438 -4.09 24.28 22.66
CA LEU A 438 -5.09 23.62 23.51
C LEU A 438 -6.03 24.56 24.26
N SER A 439 -6.15 25.83 23.82
CA SER A 439 -7.18 26.73 24.37
C SER A 439 -8.58 26.25 24.01
N PRO A 440 -9.65 26.67 24.71
CA PRO A 440 -11.01 26.25 24.37
C PRO A 440 -11.43 26.54 22.90
N LEU A 441 -10.94 27.66 22.33
CA LEU A 441 -11.19 27.97 20.92
C LEU A 441 -10.35 27.10 19.98
N ALA A 442 -9.08 26.84 20.32
CA ALA A 442 -8.25 25.92 19.56
C ALA A 442 -8.83 24.50 19.58
N GLU A 443 -9.27 24.01 20.73
CA GLU A 443 -9.95 22.70 20.83
C GLU A 443 -11.23 22.65 19.98
N GLN A 444 -12.06 23.66 20.01
CA GLN A 444 -13.28 23.71 19.19
C GLN A 444 -12.96 23.69 17.69
N MET A 445 -11.97 24.43 17.26
CA MET A 445 -11.68 24.65 15.84
C MET A 445 -10.73 23.63 15.24
N LEU A 446 -9.72 23.21 16.00
CA LEU A 446 -8.56 22.47 15.52
C LEU A 446 -8.53 21.00 15.97
N HIS A 447 -9.42 20.59 16.87
CA HIS A 447 -9.49 19.23 17.37
C HIS A 447 -10.77 18.52 16.88
N THR A 448 -10.78 17.18 16.99
CA THR A 448 -11.84 16.33 16.48
C THR A 448 -12.03 15.09 17.37
N THR A 449 -13.07 14.32 17.06
CA THR A 449 -13.42 13.06 17.71
C THR A 449 -13.45 11.92 16.70
N TYR A 450 -13.43 10.69 17.18
CA TYR A 450 -13.42 9.48 16.36
C TYR A 450 -14.57 8.56 16.75
N GLN A 451 -15.04 7.74 15.79
CA GLN A 451 -16.18 6.86 15.98
C GLN A 451 -15.78 5.39 15.85
N ASP A 452 -16.26 4.54 16.75
CA ASP A 452 -16.18 3.10 16.59
C ASP A 452 -17.04 2.66 15.41
N ARG A 453 -16.39 2.21 14.33
CA ARG A 453 -17.02 1.71 13.10
C ARG A 453 -16.84 0.20 12.92
N SER A 454 -16.44 -0.51 13.98
CA SER A 454 -16.25 -1.97 13.92
C SER A 454 -17.53 -2.74 13.58
N ASN A 455 -18.68 -2.12 13.79
CA ASN A 455 -20.01 -2.63 13.42
C ASN A 455 -20.22 -2.75 11.89
N LEU A 456 -19.40 -2.08 11.07
CA LEU A 456 -19.43 -2.26 9.61
C LEU A 456 -19.07 -3.69 9.20
N ILE A 457 -18.42 -4.45 10.08
CA ILE A 457 -18.12 -5.86 9.89
C ILE A 457 -18.82 -6.64 11.01
N GLN A 458 -19.90 -7.34 10.68
CA GLN A 458 -20.63 -8.17 11.64
C GLN A 458 -19.70 -9.27 12.21
N LYS A 459 -19.72 -9.46 13.51
CA LYS A 459 -19.07 -10.62 14.14
C LYS A 459 -19.94 -11.83 13.81
N ALA A 460 -19.40 -12.82 13.11
CA ALA A 460 -20.04 -14.12 13.03
C ALA A 460 -20.27 -14.63 14.45
N GLU A 461 -21.53 -14.84 14.86
CA GLU A 461 -21.85 -15.46 16.12
C GLU A 461 -21.17 -16.83 16.19
N LYS A 462 -20.31 -17.00 17.18
CA LYS A 462 -19.77 -18.33 17.49
C LYS A 462 -20.91 -19.16 18.06
N THR A 463 -21.50 -20.02 17.24
CA THR A 463 -22.23 -21.18 17.77
C THR A 463 -21.23 -22.05 18.53
N GLN A 464 -21.31 -22.00 19.84
CA GLN A 464 -20.62 -22.94 20.72
C GLN A 464 -21.25 -24.31 20.48
N SER A 465 -20.53 -25.20 19.83
CA SER A 465 -20.78 -26.64 19.92
C SER A 465 -19.72 -27.22 20.86
N GLU A 466 -20.21 -27.78 21.98
CA GLU A 466 -19.41 -28.47 22.98
C GLU A 466 -18.67 -29.69 22.39
N PRO A 467 -17.51 -30.04 22.96
CA PRO A 467 -16.74 -31.20 22.48
C PRO A 467 -17.36 -32.49 23.04
N ASN A 468 -17.79 -33.37 22.17
CA ASN A 468 -18.18 -34.71 22.54
C ASN A 468 -16.95 -35.62 22.54
N THR A 469 -16.53 -36.03 23.71
CA THR A 469 -15.52 -37.07 23.95
C THR A 469 -16.13 -38.45 23.78
N ALA A 470 -15.61 -39.22 22.85
CA ALA A 470 -15.79 -40.70 22.91
C ALA A 470 -14.53 -41.36 22.30
N THR A 471 -13.86 -42.07 23.20
CA THR A 471 -12.78 -43.02 22.92
C THR A 471 -13.33 -44.29 22.28
N SER A 472 -12.67 -44.83 21.27
CA SER A 472 -12.57 -46.32 21.11
C SER A 472 -11.45 -46.68 20.12
N GLU A 473 -10.57 -47.53 20.58
CA GLU A 473 -9.57 -48.28 19.81
C GLU A 473 -10.22 -49.27 18.85
N GLY A 474 -9.63 -49.50 17.70
CA GLY A 474 -9.98 -50.62 16.83
C GLY A 474 -9.40 -50.59 15.41
N ALA A 475 -8.43 -51.46 15.17
CA ALA A 475 -8.03 -52.09 13.89
C ALA A 475 -7.93 -51.25 12.59
N LYS A 476 -6.72 -51.12 12.10
CA LYS A 476 -6.36 -50.59 10.76
C LYS A 476 -6.89 -51.51 9.66
N LYS A 477 -7.95 -51.05 8.92
CA LYS A 477 -8.35 -51.55 7.63
C LYS A 477 -7.88 -50.54 6.58
N ALA A 478 -7.39 -50.99 5.44
CA ALA A 478 -6.95 -50.08 4.37
C ALA A 478 -8.09 -49.16 3.96
N MET A 479 -7.90 -47.85 4.11
CA MET A 479 -8.91 -46.83 3.82
C MET A 479 -8.90 -46.39 2.37
N SER A 480 -10.07 -46.22 1.77
CA SER A 480 -10.23 -45.68 0.42
C SER A 480 -9.92 -44.18 0.40
N LYS A 481 -9.40 -43.68 -0.75
CA LYS A 481 -9.16 -42.24 -0.95
C LYS A 481 -10.30 -41.62 -1.77
N TRP A 482 -10.78 -40.45 -1.34
CA TRP A 482 -11.87 -39.70 -1.95
C TRP A 482 -11.42 -38.29 -2.30
N LYS A 483 -11.51 -37.89 -3.57
CA LYS A 483 -11.09 -36.56 -4.04
C LYS A 483 -12.30 -35.66 -4.26
N CYS A 484 -12.30 -34.47 -3.68
CA CYS A 484 -13.32 -33.46 -3.97
C CYS A 484 -13.13 -32.89 -5.38
N LYS A 485 -14.13 -33.03 -6.25
CA LYS A 485 -14.13 -32.53 -7.64
C LYS A 485 -14.03 -31.02 -7.76
N ILE A 486 -14.36 -30.29 -6.71
CA ILE A 486 -14.45 -28.83 -6.72
C ILE A 486 -13.12 -28.19 -6.32
N CYS A 487 -12.44 -28.67 -5.26
CA CYS A 487 -11.25 -28.05 -4.73
C CYS A 487 -10.02 -28.96 -4.67
N GLY A 488 -10.15 -30.24 -5.08
CA GLY A 488 -9.05 -31.19 -5.11
C GLY A 488 -8.68 -31.79 -3.76
N TYR A 489 -9.37 -31.47 -2.65
CA TYR A 489 -9.10 -32.03 -1.34
C TYR A 489 -9.26 -33.56 -1.35
N ILE A 490 -8.28 -34.28 -0.81
CA ILE A 490 -8.29 -35.73 -0.68
C ILE A 490 -8.63 -36.13 0.76
N HIS A 491 -9.65 -36.94 0.91
CA HIS A 491 -10.07 -37.55 2.17
C HIS A 491 -9.73 -39.04 2.17
N GLU A 492 -9.10 -39.53 3.22
CA GLU A 492 -8.86 -40.96 3.44
C GLU A 492 -9.91 -41.49 4.42
N GLY A 493 -10.75 -42.42 3.96
CA GLY A 493 -11.83 -42.97 4.75
C GLY A 493 -12.63 -44.03 3.98
N ASP A 494 -13.46 -44.79 4.68
CA ASP A 494 -14.31 -45.84 4.07
C ASP A 494 -15.41 -45.24 3.15
N SER A 495 -15.71 -43.93 3.32
CA SER A 495 -16.69 -43.17 2.53
C SER A 495 -16.23 -41.72 2.35
N ALA A 496 -16.82 -41.04 1.37
CA ALA A 496 -16.65 -39.60 1.24
C ALA A 496 -17.12 -38.87 2.52
N PRO A 497 -16.46 -37.80 2.96
CA PRO A 497 -16.92 -37.02 4.10
C PRO A 497 -18.23 -36.31 3.75
N GLU A 498 -19.08 -36.08 4.74
CA GLU A 498 -20.40 -35.45 4.53
C GLU A 498 -20.28 -34.08 3.84
N PHE A 499 -19.24 -33.31 4.20
CA PHE A 499 -18.89 -32.05 3.54
C PHE A 499 -17.37 -31.95 3.40
N CYS A 500 -16.93 -31.39 2.29
CA CYS A 500 -15.52 -31.09 2.07
C CYS A 500 -15.02 -30.08 3.12
N PRO A 501 -13.96 -30.37 3.89
CA PRO A 501 -13.47 -29.46 4.91
C PRO A 501 -12.91 -28.15 4.33
N LEU A 502 -12.49 -28.17 3.06
CA LEU A 502 -11.96 -26.96 2.39
C LEU A 502 -13.05 -26.12 1.71
N CYS A 503 -13.90 -26.72 0.85
CA CYS A 503 -14.85 -25.96 0.05
C CYS A 503 -16.30 -26.14 0.47
N LYS A 504 -16.57 -26.89 1.57
CA LYS A 504 -17.90 -27.13 2.15
C LYS A 504 -18.93 -27.81 1.20
N GLN A 505 -18.49 -28.33 0.09
CA GLN A 505 -19.35 -29.08 -0.83
C GLN A 505 -19.75 -30.43 -0.20
N PRO A 506 -20.97 -30.91 -0.46
CA PRO A 506 -21.48 -32.16 0.11
C PRO A 506 -20.72 -33.39 -0.41
N ALA A 507 -20.93 -34.54 0.24
CA ALA A 507 -20.34 -35.83 -0.13
C ALA A 507 -20.46 -36.19 -1.61
N SER A 508 -21.54 -35.74 -2.28
CA SER A 508 -21.75 -35.93 -3.71
C SER A 508 -20.73 -35.23 -4.61
N ALA A 509 -19.99 -34.26 -4.06
CA ALA A 509 -18.89 -33.61 -4.75
C ALA A 509 -17.58 -34.40 -4.70
N PHE A 510 -17.56 -35.56 -4.04
CA PHE A 510 -16.38 -36.43 -3.95
C PHE A 510 -16.51 -37.58 -4.94
N GLU A 511 -15.37 -38.01 -5.48
CA GLU A 511 -15.22 -39.24 -6.24
C GLU A 511 -14.22 -40.16 -5.55
N LYS A 512 -14.49 -41.47 -5.58
CA LYS A 512 -13.53 -42.45 -5.07
C LYS A 512 -12.36 -42.52 -6.04
N MET A 513 -11.15 -42.34 -5.52
CA MET A 513 -9.93 -42.53 -6.32
C MET A 513 -9.73 -44.04 -6.52
N GLU A 514 -9.82 -44.51 -7.76
CA GLU A 514 -9.28 -45.80 -8.11
C GLU A 514 -7.77 -45.67 -8.23
N GLU A 515 -7.01 -46.71 -7.87
CA GLU A 515 -5.56 -46.72 -8.09
C GLU A 515 -5.30 -46.44 -9.57
N ALA A 516 -4.64 -45.29 -9.86
CA ALA A 516 -4.39 -44.84 -11.19
C ALA A 516 -3.49 -45.85 -11.91
N PRO A 517 -3.85 -46.23 -13.17
CA PRO A 517 -2.87 -46.81 -14.08
C PRO A 517 -1.75 -45.80 -14.28
N ALA A 518 -0.52 -46.24 -14.49
CA ALA A 518 0.68 -45.44 -14.77
C ALA A 518 0.34 -44.30 -15.74
N GLN A 519 0.89 -43.09 -15.46
CA GLN A 519 0.64 -41.79 -16.12
C GLN A 519 0.11 -41.91 -17.55
N GLY A 520 -1.13 -41.48 -17.77
CA GLY A 520 -1.78 -41.56 -19.06
C GLY A 520 -1.17 -40.58 -20.06
N ALA A 521 -0.73 -41.08 -21.18
CA ALA A 521 -0.52 -40.29 -22.38
C ALA A 521 -1.68 -39.32 -22.60
N SER A 522 -1.41 -38.11 -23.11
CA SER A 522 -2.44 -37.16 -23.52
C SER A 522 -3.55 -37.86 -24.29
N LYS A 523 -4.82 -37.45 -24.12
CA LYS A 523 -5.96 -37.96 -24.93
C LYS A 523 -5.72 -37.81 -26.43
N TYR A 524 -4.70 -37.06 -26.82
CA TYR A 524 -4.26 -36.82 -28.17
C TYR A 524 -3.05 -37.68 -28.59
N ALA A 525 -2.56 -38.56 -27.73
CA ALA A 525 -1.32 -39.30 -27.94
C ALA A 525 -1.22 -39.97 -29.31
N GLY A 526 -0.10 -39.74 -30.00
CA GLY A 526 0.17 -40.27 -31.34
C GLY A 526 -0.59 -39.60 -32.50
N THR A 527 -1.37 -38.55 -32.22
CA THR A 527 -2.16 -37.87 -33.27
C THR A 527 -1.40 -36.64 -33.83
N GLN A 528 -1.88 -36.16 -35.00
CA GLN A 528 -1.39 -34.86 -35.52
C GLN A 528 -1.83 -33.71 -34.62
N THR A 529 -2.94 -33.83 -33.88
CA THR A 529 -3.41 -32.83 -32.92
C THR A 529 -2.41 -32.65 -31.75
N GLU A 530 -1.84 -33.73 -31.26
CA GLU A 530 -0.77 -33.64 -30.23
C GLU A 530 0.42 -32.83 -30.75
N LYS A 531 0.92 -33.14 -31.94
CA LYS A 531 2.03 -32.35 -32.55
C LYS A 531 1.66 -30.89 -32.77
N ASN A 532 0.39 -30.60 -33.10
CA ASN A 532 -0.08 -29.24 -33.24
C ASN A 532 -0.13 -28.50 -31.87
N LEU A 533 -0.51 -29.16 -30.78
CA LEU A 533 -0.50 -28.63 -29.42
C LEU A 533 0.92 -28.35 -28.92
N GLU A 534 1.84 -29.30 -29.19
CA GLU A 534 3.28 -29.13 -28.89
C GLU A 534 3.88 -27.94 -29.64
N ALA A 535 3.58 -27.82 -30.94
CA ALA A 535 4.04 -26.69 -31.76
C ALA A 535 3.41 -25.38 -31.32
N ALA A 536 2.14 -25.37 -30.94
CA ALA A 536 1.48 -24.19 -30.40
C ALA A 536 2.10 -23.77 -29.05
N PHE A 537 2.29 -24.70 -28.11
CA PHE A 537 2.96 -24.43 -26.83
C PHE A 537 4.37 -23.87 -27.03
N ALA A 538 5.16 -24.47 -27.94
CA ALA A 538 6.52 -24.01 -28.25
C ALA A 538 6.50 -22.60 -28.88
N GLY A 539 5.60 -22.34 -29.82
CA GLY A 539 5.45 -21.04 -30.47
C GLY A 539 5.13 -19.90 -29.50
N GLU A 540 4.10 -20.12 -28.65
CA GLU A 540 3.68 -19.13 -27.65
C GLU A 540 4.76 -18.90 -26.58
N SER A 541 5.45 -19.96 -26.14
CA SER A 541 6.56 -19.85 -25.17
C SER A 541 7.72 -19.03 -25.74
N GLN A 542 8.08 -19.23 -27.01
CA GLN A 542 9.08 -18.42 -27.69
C GLN A 542 8.64 -16.98 -27.88
N ALA A 543 7.39 -16.74 -28.30
CA ALA A 543 6.82 -15.41 -28.48
C ALA A 543 6.86 -14.61 -27.17
N ARG A 544 6.45 -15.22 -26.06
CA ARG A 544 6.53 -14.64 -24.71
C ARG A 544 7.94 -14.13 -24.39
N ASN A 545 8.95 -14.97 -24.59
CA ASN A 545 10.33 -14.61 -24.29
C ASN A 545 10.84 -13.50 -25.23
N LYS A 546 10.58 -13.62 -26.54
CA LYS A 546 10.95 -12.60 -27.54
C LYS A 546 10.37 -11.22 -27.20
N TYR A 547 9.09 -11.18 -26.85
CA TYR A 547 8.40 -9.90 -26.54
C TYR A 547 8.94 -9.28 -25.24
N THR A 548 9.34 -10.08 -24.26
CA THR A 548 10.04 -9.57 -23.07
C THR A 548 11.38 -8.92 -23.44
N TYR A 549 12.16 -9.53 -24.37
CA TYR A 549 13.41 -8.93 -24.84
C TYR A 549 13.17 -7.68 -25.69
N PHE A 550 12.16 -7.68 -26.57
CA PHE A 550 11.79 -6.54 -27.37
C PHE A 550 11.32 -5.35 -26.53
N SER A 551 10.60 -5.64 -25.44
CA SER A 551 10.24 -4.64 -24.46
C SER A 551 11.47 -3.95 -23.86
N SER A 552 12.48 -4.70 -23.47
CA SER A 552 13.73 -4.14 -22.91
C SER A 552 14.44 -3.23 -23.90
N VAL A 553 14.46 -3.59 -25.19
CA VAL A 553 15.05 -2.76 -26.24
C VAL A 553 14.23 -1.47 -26.44
N ALA A 554 12.90 -1.60 -26.52
CA ALA A 554 12.02 -0.44 -26.67
C ALA A 554 12.16 0.56 -25.50
N GLN A 555 12.36 0.06 -24.26
CA GLN A 555 12.64 0.90 -23.10
C GLN A 555 13.97 1.65 -23.25
N GLN A 556 15.04 0.95 -23.68
CA GLN A 556 16.36 1.57 -23.90
C GLN A 556 16.33 2.66 -24.99
N GLU A 557 15.46 2.50 -25.99
CA GLU A 557 15.25 3.46 -27.07
C GLU A 557 14.26 4.58 -26.71
N GLY A 558 13.63 4.55 -25.50
CA GLY A 558 12.69 5.55 -25.02
C GLY A 558 11.23 5.35 -25.49
N PHE A 559 10.89 4.21 -26.05
CA PHE A 559 9.55 3.90 -26.54
C PHE A 559 8.71 3.17 -25.47
N GLU A 560 8.43 3.85 -24.35
CA GLU A 560 7.76 3.25 -23.18
C GLU A 560 6.39 2.62 -23.48
N GLN A 561 5.59 3.22 -24.36
CA GLN A 561 4.31 2.67 -24.75
C GLN A 561 4.48 1.34 -25.51
N ILE A 562 5.46 1.26 -26.42
CA ILE A 562 5.74 0.08 -27.21
C ILE A 562 6.27 -1.03 -26.29
N ALA A 563 7.15 -0.68 -25.34
CA ALA A 563 7.65 -1.60 -24.34
C ALA A 563 6.53 -2.21 -23.48
N ALA A 564 5.58 -1.38 -23.01
CA ALA A 564 4.43 -1.85 -22.26
C ALA A 564 3.52 -2.79 -23.07
N LEU A 565 3.30 -2.49 -24.34
CA LEU A 565 2.53 -3.35 -25.25
C LEU A 565 3.21 -4.71 -25.46
N PHE A 566 4.53 -4.74 -25.63
CA PHE A 566 5.28 -6.00 -25.71
C PHE A 566 5.15 -6.83 -24.45
N LEU A 567 5.25 -6.23 -23.25
CA LEU A 567 5.06 -6.95 -21.97
C LEU A 567 3.64 -7.47 -21.82
N GLN A 568 2.64 -6.68 -22.18
CA GLN A 568 1.25 -7.10 -22.13
C GLN A 568 1.01 -8.29 -23.07
N THR A 569 1.54 -8.23 -24.29
CA THR A 569 1.44 -9.33 -25.25
C THR A 569 2.19 -10.56 -24.72
N ALA A 570 3.39 -10.40 -24.14
CA ALA A 570 4.12 -11.51 -23.52
C ALA A 570 3.31 -12.24 -22.43
N GLU A 571 2.53 -11.53 -21.61
CA GLU A 571 1.65 -12.15 -20.62
C GLU A 571 0.42 -12.85 -21.26
N ASN A 572 -0.07 -12.36 -22.39
CA ASN A 572 -1.11 -13.06 -23.16
C ASN A 572 -0.57 -14.39 -23.74
N GLU A 573 0.64 -14.37 -24.35
CA GLU A 573 1.26 -15.58 -24.89
C GLU A 573 1.59 -16.61 -23.80
N LYS A 574 1.96 -16.17 -22.61
CA LYS A 574 2.08 -17.06 -21.44
C LYS A 574 0.76 -17.74 -21.07
N ALA A 575 -0.37 -17.03 -21.18
CA ALA A 575 -1.68 -17.61 -20.92
C ALA A 575 -2.08 -18.64 -21.99
N HIS A 576 -1.80 -18.34 -23.27
CA HIS A 576 -2.02 -19.27 -24.38
C HIS A 576 -1.14 -20.52 -24.25
N ALA A 577 0.17 -20.36 -24.02
CA ALA A 577 1.10 -21.47 -23.77
C ALA A 577 0.60 -22.39 -22.64
N ARG A 578 0.12 -21.79 -21.52
CA ARG A 578 -0.43 -22.57 -20.41
C ARG A 578 -1.65 -23.40 -20.81
N MET A 579 -2.57 -22.87 -21.65
CA MET A 579 -3.73 -23.62 -22.13
C MET A 579 -3.30 -24.86 -22.91
N TRP A 580 -2.39 -24.70 -23.85
CA TRP A 580 -1.90 -25.82 -24.69
C TRP A 580 -1.14 -26.84 -23.86
N TYR A 581 -0.33 -26.39 -22.89
CA TYR A 581 0.41 -27.30 -22.02
C TYR A 581 -0.49 -28.08 -21.06
N GLN A 582 -1.65 -27.50 -20.66
CA GLN A 582 -2.66 -28.24 -19.89
C GLN A 582 -3.37 -29.32 -20.72
N GLU A 583 -3.66 -29.06 -21.98
CA GLU A 583 -4.22 -30.08 -22.88
C GLU A 583 -3.27 -31.25 -23.13
N LEU A 584 -1.97 -30.99 -23.09
CA LEU A 584 -0.91 -32.03 -23.20
C LEU A 584 -0.67 -32.78 -21.86
N ASN A 585 -1.45 -32.50 -20.81
CA ASN A 585 -1.24 -33.01 -19.45
C ASN A 585 0.12 -32.63 -18.85
N GLY A 586 0.73 -31.53 -19.32
CA GLY A 586 2.06 -31.08 -18.88
C GLY A 586 2.08 -30.45 -17.48
N ILE A 587 0.91 -30.18 -16.86
CA ILE A 587 0.80 -29.57 -15.51
C ILE A 587 0.10 -30.57 -14.60
N GLY A 588 0.87 -31.16 -13.69
CA GLY A 588 0.40 -32.10 -12.68
C GLY A 588 0.47 -31.54 -11.25
N SER A 589 0.52 -32.44 -10.29
CA SER A 589 0.82 -32.13 -8.89
C SER A 589 2.26 -31.59 -8.72
N THR A 590 2.57 -31.01 -7.57
CA THR A 590 3.93 -30.50 -7.29
C THR A 590 4.99 -31.58 -7.46
N ALA A 591 4.74 -32.82 -7.04
CA ALA A 591 5.68 -33.92 -7.20
C ALA A 591 5.88 -34.27 -8.67
N GLU A 592 4.80 -34.40 -9.45
CA GLU A 592 4.86 -34.66 -10.90
C GLU A 592 5.59 -33.52 -11.64
N ASN A 593 5.27 -32.26 -11.31
CA ASN A 593 5.94 -31.12 -11.94
C ASN A 593 7.44 -31.07 -11.60
N LEU A 594 7.84 -31.43 -10.38
CA LEU A 594 9.26 -31.52 -9.99
C LEU A 594 9.99 -32.66 -10.72
N LEU A 595 9.30 -33.78 -10.93
CA LEU A 595 9.83 -34.89 -11.72
C LEU A 595 10.02 -34.47 -13.19
N HIS A 596 9.01 -33.91 -13.84
CA HIS A 596 9.07 -33.42 -15.22
C HIS A 596 10.17 -32.37 -15.41
N ALA A 597 10.30 -31.44 -14.45
CA ALA A 597 11.37 -30.47 -14.49
C ALA A 597 12.75 -31.13 -14.41
N ALA A 598 12.92 -32.06 -13.47
CA ALA A 598 14.20 -32.78 -13.32
C ALA A 598 14.55 -33.62 -14.56
N GLU A 599 13.59 -34.26 -15.22
CA GLU A 599 13.77 -35.02 -16.45
C GLU A 599 14.08 -34.10 -17.64
N GLY A 600 13.43 -32.94 -17.74
CA GLY A 600 13.76 -31.93 -18.74
C GLY A 600 15.19 -31.42 -18.62
N GLU A 601 15.57 -30.96 -17.44
CA GLU A 601 16.94 -30.50 -17.18
C GLU A 601 18.00 -31.61 -17.42
N ASN A 602 17.65 -32.85 -17.06
CA ASN A 602 18.53 -34.01 -17.34
C ASN A 602 18.79 -34.17 -18.86
N TYR A 603 17.71 -34.15 -19.67
CA TYR A 603 17.83 -34.20 -21.12
C TYR A 603 18.65 -33.02 -21.67
N GLU A 604 18.44 -31.82 -21.15
CA GLU A 604 19.14 -30.62 -21.60
C GLU A 604 20.64 -30.73 -21.42
N TRP A 605 21.14 -31.20 -20.27
CA TRP A 605 22.54 -31.24 -20.03
C TRP A 605 23.24 -32.53 -20.54
N THR A 606 22.53 -33.70 -20.60
CA THR A 606 23.11 -34.95 -21.06
C THR A 606 23.17 -35.07 -22.58
N ASP A 607 22.09 -34.63 -23.26
CA ASP A 607 21.89 -34.89 -24.68
C ASP A 607 21.90 -33.62 -25.53
N MET A 608 21.07 -32.64 -25.18
CA MET A 608 20.83 -31.47 -26.01
C MET A 608 22.06 -30.55 -26.10
N TYR A 609 22.54 -30.03 -24.99
CA TYR A 609 23.65 -29.09 -24.98
C TYR A 609 25.00 -29.78 -25.30
N ASP A 610 25.21 -31.05 -24.91
CA ASP A 610 26.37 -31.81 -25.31
C ASP A 610 26.41 -32.01 -26.84
N GLY A 611 25.27 -32.35 -27.44
CA GLY A 611 25.12 -32.46 -28.90
C GLY A 611 25.40 -31.14 -29.59
N PHE A 612 24.81 -30.03 -29.07
CA PHE A 612 25.03 -28.70 -29.64
C PHE A 612 26.46 -28.23 -29.54
N ALA A 613 27.15 -28.53 -28.43
CA ALA A 613 28.54 -28.17 -28.26
C ALA A 613 29.45 -28.90 -29.27
N LYS A 614 29.23 -30.22 -29.47
CA LYS A 614 29.96 -31.03 -30.48
C LYS A 614 29.74 -30.52 -31.91
N THR A 615 28.49 -30.16 -32.23
CA THR A 615 28.16 -29.58 -33.55
C THR A 615 28.83 -28.22 -33.74
N ALA A 616 28.76 -27.34 -32.76
CA ALA A 616 29.39 -26.02 -32.84
C ALA A 616 30.96 -26.12 -32.98
N GLU A 617 31.57 -27.08 -32.33
CA GLU A 617 33.01 -27.35 -32.53
C GLU A 617 33.31 -27.82 -33.95
N ALA A 618 32.52 -28.76 -34.46
CA ALA A 618 32.71 -29.29 -35.81
C ALA A 618 32.50 -28.21 -36.90
N GLU A 619 31.63 -27.26 -36.65
CA GLU A 619 31.34 -26.12 -37.55
C GLU A 619 32.28 -24.92 -37.37
N GLY A 620 33.25 -24.99 -36.44
CA GLY A 620 34.25 -23.94 -36.23
C GLY A 620 33.81 -22.80 -35.28
N PHE A 621 32.85 -23.02 -34.38
CA PHE A 621 32.39 -22.09 -33.37
C PHE A 621 32.76 -22.49 -31.93
N PRO A 622 34.07 -22.60 -31.60
CA PRO A 622 34.51 -23.14 -30.31
C PRO A 622 34.04 -22.27 -29.09
N GLU A 623 33.92 -20.96 -29.26
CA GLU A 623 33.43 -20.10 -28.19
C GLU A 623 31.95 -20.38 -27.88
N LEU A 624 31.11 -20.68 -28.87
CA LEU A 624 29.72 -21.06 -28.69
C LEU A 624 29.62 -22.46 -28.06
N ALA A 625 30.46 -23.40 -28.48
CA ALA A 625 30.57 -24.72 -27.85
C ALA A 625 30.93 -24.64 -26.38
N ALA A 626 31.85 -23.76 -25.99
CA ALA A 626 32.17 -23.50 -24.59
C ALA A 626 30.95 -22.94 -23.81
N LYS A 627 30.18 -22.03 -24.40
CA LYS A 627 28.94 -21.51 -23.78
C LYS A 627 27.87 -22.59 -23.58
N PHE A 628 27.68 -23.47 -24.57
CA PHE A 628 26.76 -24.61 -24.43
C PHE A 628 27.14 -25.52 -23.26
N ARG A 629 28.44 -25.83 -23.08
CA ARG A 629 28.91 -26.61 -21.93
C ARG A 629 28.74 -25.93 -20.59
N LEU A 630 28.93 -24.60 -20.52
CA LEU A 630 28.68 -23.85 -19.30
C LEU A 630 27.20 -23.87 -18.91
N VAL A 631 26.30 -23.74 -19.90
CA VAL A 631 24.86 -23.85 -19.65
C VAL A 631 24.51 -25.26 -19.22
N ALA A 632 25.03 -26.31 -19.89
CA ALA A 632 24.84 -27.70 -19.47
C ALA A 632 25.22 -27.95 -18.00
N ASP A 633 26.31 -27.36 -17.49
CA ASP A 633 26.68 -27.47 -16.08
C ASP A 633 25.69 -26.74 -15.15
N ILE A 634 25.02 -25.68 -15.60
CA ILE A 634 23.95 -25.00 -14.86
C ILE A 634 22.74 -25.92 -14.79
N GLU A 635 22.27 -26.49 -15.91
CA GLU A 635 21.08 -27.35 -15.97
C GLU A 635 21.28 -28.64 -15.16
N ARG A 636 22.47 -29.17 -15.11
CA ARG A 636 22.83 -30.26 -14.19
C ARG A 636 22.60 -29.91 -12.72
N ARG A 637 22.83 -28.65 -12.33
CA ARG A 637 22.53 -28.16 -10.97
C ARG A 637 21.07 -27.95 -10.73
N HIS A 638 20.31 -27.51 -11.74
CA HIS A 638 18.88 -27.42 -11.69
C HIS A 638 18.24 -28.79 -11.50
N GLU A 639 18.65 -29.80 -12.27
CA GLU A 639 18.20 -31.17 -12.08
C GLU A 639 18.43 -31.65 -10.65
N ALA A 640 19.68 -31.52 -10.14
CA ALA A 640 20.02 -31.94 -8.79
C ALA A 640 19.10 -31.25 -7.72
N ARG A 641 18.81 -29.99 -7.94
CA ARG A 641 17.88 -29.22 -7.07
C ARG A 641 16.46 -29.78 -7.13
N TYR A 642 15.90 -29.97 -8.32
CA TYR A 642 14.54 -30.50 -8.48
C TYR A 642 14.38 -31.92 -7.94
N ARG A 643 15.37 -32.77 -8.13
CA ARG A 643 15.40 -34.14 -7.53
C ARG A 643 15.47 -34.10 -6.00
N ALA A 644 16.21 -33.15 -5.43
CA ALA A 644 16.28 -32.99 -3.99
C ALA A 644 14.92 -32.47 -3.41
N LEU A 645 14.28 -31.54 -4.10
CA LEU A 645 12.95 -31.05 -3.74
C LEU A 645 11.89 -32.13 -3.89
N LEU A 646 11.91 -32.91 -4.97
CA LEU A 646 11.01 -34.05 -5.17
C LEU A 646 11.12 -35.04 -4.01
N ARG A 647 12.34 -35.42 -3.66
CA ARG A 647 12.61 -36.31 -2.52
C ARG A 647 12.04 -35.77 -1.22
N ASN A 648 12.17 -34.44 -0.97
CA ASN A 648 11.58 -33.81 0.21
C ASN A 648 10.05 -33.90 0.21
N VAL A 649 9.39 -33.76 -0.95
CA VAL A 649 7.93 -33.89 -1.08
C VAL A 649 7.51 -35.32 -0.85
N GLU A 650 8.13 -36.30 -1.50
CA GLU A 650 7.81 -37.72 -1.41
C GLU A 650 8.01 -38.30 0.00
N THR A 651 9.03 -37.80 0.72
CA THR A 651 9.33 -38.27 2.08
C THR A 651 8.75 -37.39 3.18
N ALA A 652 7.83 -36.46 2.85
CA ALA A 652 7.26 -35.48 3.76
C ALA A 652 8.31 -34.64 4.53
N GLN A 653 9.49 -34.43 3.92
CA GLN A 653 10.61 -33.70 4.53
C GLN A 653 10.71 -32.23 4.10
N VAL A 654 9.68 -31.67 3.50
CA VAL A 654 9.67 -30.23 3.13
C VAL A 654 9.78 -29.37 4.39
N PHE A 655 8.97 -29.68 5.41
CA PHE A 655 8.89 -28.92 6.67
C PHE A 655 9.42 -29.71 7.87
N GLN A 656 10.07 -30.86 7.63
CA GLN A 656 10.69 -31.72 8.65
C GLN A 656 12.00 -32.28 8.12
N LYS A 657 13.02 -32.39 8.96
CA LYS A 657 14.33 -32.97 8.64
C LYS A 657 14.73 -33.98 9.71
N SER A 658 15.63 -34.90 9.35
CA SER A 658 16.23 -35.84 10.29
C SER A 658 17.21 -35.18 11.27
N GLU A 659 17.65 -33.97 10.97
CA GLU A 659 18.59 -33.19 11.76
C GLU A 659 17.96 -31.87 12.18
N VAL A 660 18.45 -31.29 13.27
CA VAL A 660 18.09 -29.93 13.68
C VAL A 660 18.51 -28.95 12.60
N LYS A 661 17.58 -28.13 12.14
CA LYS A 661 17.78 -27.06 11.15
C LYS A 661 17.30 -25.74 11.74
N VAL A 662 17.79 -24.67 11.16
CA VAL A 662 17.29 -23.33 11.38
C VAL A 662 16.21 -23.07 10.33
N TRP A 663 14.97 -22.84 10.79
CA TRP A 663 13.81 -22.56 9.94
C TRP A 663 13.50 -21.09 9.99
N GLU A 664 13.32 -20.47 8.85
CA GLU A 664 12.95 -19.08 8.72
C GLU A 664 11.56 -18.94 8.09
N CYS A 665 10.74 -18.10 8.68
CA CYS A 665 9.45 -17.76 8.10
C CYS A 665 9.62 -16.69 7.00
N ARG A 666 9.38 -17.04 5.75
CA ARG A 666 9.48 -16.15 4.58
C ARG A 666 8.59 -14.91 4.65
N ASN A 667 7.58 -14.93 5.52
CA ASN A 667 6.69 -13.78 5.67
C ASN A 667 7.23 -12.72 6.65
N CYS A 668 7.90 -13.15 7.74
CA CYS A 668 8.28 -12.22 8.81
C CYS A 668 9.73 -12.37 9.31
N GLY A 669 10.53 -13.26 8.73
CA GLY A 669 11.90 -13.52 9.15
C GLY A 669 12.04 -14.22 10.52
N HIS A 670 10.93 -14.70 11.13
CA HIS A 670 11.01 -15.37 12.42
C HIS A 670 11.78 -16.69 12.29
N ILE A 671 12.78 -16.86 13.15
CA ILE A 671 13.67 -18.02 13.16
C ILE A 671 13.26 -18.99 14.27
N VAL A 672 13.18 -20.28 13.90
CA VAL A 672 12.96 -21.40 14.83
C VAL A 672 14.01 -22.45 14.60
N VAL A 673 14.59 -22.98 15.66
CA VAL A 673 15.60 -24.07 15.61
C VAL A 673 14.92 -25.37 16.04
N GLY A 674 14.95 -26.36 15.15
CA GLY A 674 14.31 -27.66 15.43
C GLY A 674 14.41 -28.62 14.24
N THR A 675 13.95 -29.84 14.43
CA THR A 675 13.86 -30.85 13.35
C THR A 675 12.67 -30.61 12.42
N ALA A 676 11.69 -29.77 12.84
CA ALA A 676 10.55 -29.43 12.02
C ALA A 676 10.21 -27.93 12.13
N ALA A 677 9.70 -27.38 11.03
CA ALA A 677 9.06 -26.07 11.03
C ALA A 677 7.74 -26.13 11.82
N PRO A 678 7.39 -25.12 12.61
CA PRO A 678 6.11 -25.09 13.32
C PRO A 678 4.92 -25.08 12.35
N GLU A 679 3.79 -25.69 12.72
CA GLU A 679 2.57 -25.70 11.90
C GLU A 679 2.06 -24.29 11.60
N VAL A 680 2.28 -23.38 12.54
CA VAL A 680 1.93 -21.96 12.44
C VAL A 680 3.09 -21.15 12.98
N CYS A 681 3.50 -20.12 12.23
CA CYS A 681 4.56 -19.22 12.69
C CYS A 681 4.11 -18.51 13.98
N PRO A 682 4.86 -18.62 15.10
CA PRO A 682 4.47 -18.00 16.35
C PRO A 682 4.49 -16.47 16.29
N ALA A 683 5.28 -15.88 15.41
CA ALA A 683 5.38 -14.43 15.26
C ALA A 683 4.28 -13.83 14.37
N CYS A 684 4.02 -14.39 13.19
CA CYS A 684 3.10 -13.79 12.22
C CYS A 684 1.85 -14.63 11.91
N GLN A 685 1.69 -15.79 12.57
CA GLN A 685 0.54 -16.68 12.43
C GLN A 685 0.33 -17.24 11.00
N TYR A 686 1.34 -17.16 10.14
CA TYR A 686 1.32 -17.82 8.84
C TYR A 686 1.54 -19.32 8.99
N SER A 687 0.93 -20.09 8.07
CA SER A 687 1.04 -21.55 8.08
C SER A 687 2.47 -22.03 7.85
N GLN A 688 2.73 -23.29 8.20
CA GLN A 688 4.01 -23.98 7.96
C GLN A 688 4.54 -23.83 6.53
N SER A 689 3.66 -23.64 5.54
CA SER A 689 4.02 -23.45 4.14
C SER A 689 4.89 -22.20 3.87
N PHE A 690 4.99 -21.29 4.82
CA PHE A 690 5.85 -20.10 4.75
C PHE A 690 7.24 -20.31 5.36
N PHE A 691 7.54 -21.49 5.90
CA PHE A 691 8.86 -21.76 6.42
C PHE A 691 9.79 -22.37 5.36
N GLU A 692 11.03 -21.94 5.38
CA GLU A 692 12.14 -22.53 4.63
C GLU A 692 13.35 -22.74 5.54
N ILE A 693 14.32 -23.51 5.08
CA ILE A 693 15.60 -23.62 5.80
C ILE A 693 16.36 -22.33 5.60
N HIS A 694 16.71 -21.67 6.72
CA HIS A 694 17.51 -20.46 6.70
C HIS A 694 18.86 -20.69 6.03
N SER A 695 19.29 -19.76 5.18
CA SER A 695 20.60 -19.79 4.53
C SER A 695 21.30 -18.44 4.67
N ASP A 696 22.50 -18.44 5.24
CA ASP A 696 23.36 -17.25 5.31
C ASP A 696 24.01 -17.04 3.94
N ASN A 697 23.47 -16.10 3.15
CA ASN A 697 23.94 -15.79 1.80
C ASN A 697 24.62 -14.42 1.68
N TYR A 698 25.01 -13.80 2.79
CA TYR A 698 25.62 -12.47 2.86
C TYR A 698 26.98 -12.49 3.54
#